data_5552250ecfcb02346e740bab77af0c12
#
_entry.id   5552250ecfcb02346e740bab77af0c12
#
_cell.length_a   1.000
_cell.length_b   1.000
_cell.length_c   1.000
_cell.angle_alpha   90.00
_cell.angle_beta   90.00
_cell.angle_gamma   90.00
#
_symmetry.space_group_name_H-M   'P 1'
#
loop_
_entity.id
_entity.type
_entity.pdbx_description
1 polymer ?
#
loop_
_entity_poly.entity_id
_entity_poly.type
_entity_poly.pdbx_seq_one_letter_code
_entity_poly.pdbx_strand_id
1 'polypeptide(L)'
;MSKRSNVEHPHHTHHAQLGLLSPGLKEAPVLDLMCSHFVLTLAARQGAKFNVRRDLNSLLSLSGRHLVWPLPALQRLREFLVRRCKDNELWRGHESLSDAEFMARHGAWRGPYEEGTLFFYLDEYAKDQPKDLLSVLSATGEWLSHALKKQSTLVEKNIDALASLLQLNRAERALLLYGTLARYQRDLRSLLVEFKVNNAPEAYAAIADVAGVKALEVAEALRAGSRLERIGMVENLISEHNITDLADLMKVSEKLPPVLMREYRDQSELMAVFTRPAARSSLQLADFAFVDEDAQVLVALLRNAVAAREQGVNVLLYGPPGTGKTELAKVAAQAAGLDLFEVEYADRDGNSLSGRDRYRSLQIAQVFLKGSTHAALLFDEVEDVFPPISSEAAQLMARSEQLPPTAGGALNSSVSGKAWVNQVLESNTVPTLWVTNRIEQIDPAFRRRFAYHLELRSPPPGAREGVVRKTLEGVQVSDDFVAKLTARKGLTPAQIHTAVRFARLASPPEKALTTPMDVQQSAGALSLPAGAAGPASTDRRRSAPSGGSEPHAVGSVGAPISLMESLIERQLKNADIALGNKAEAAGRRSATCYDLAMLNVESRFELPRIIAALKSRGHGTLCFYGPPGTGKTALAEHIAKTLEQPLLTKQASDLMSKYVGETEQNMAAMFREAEAEKAVLLLDEADSFLQDRRGAQRTYEVTEVNEMLQGMERYAGIFICTTNLFDSIDQAALRRFTFKIRFMPLKGEQRETMFVAEALAGDAARLTAVVQKRLGELSQLCPGDFAAVKRQAVILDTELSAQEFLTQLEAEHRIKPEVREGRAIGFMP
;
A
#
# COMPACT_ATOMS: atom_id res chain seq x y z
N MET A 1 -71.31 -19.15 30.38
CA MET A 1 -71.99 -18.50 29.25
C MET A 1 -71.27 -17.15 28.97
N SER A 2 -70.37 -17.08 28.07
CA SER A 2 -69.68 -15.85 27.69
C SER A 2 -69.83 -15.72 26.21
N LYS A 3 -70.51 -14.65 25.76
CA LYS A 3 -70.64 -14.32 24.34
C LYS A 3 -69.35 -13.84 23.77
N ARG A 4 -68.76 -14.57 22.85
CA ARG A 4 -67.70 -14.10 21.96
C ARG A 4 -68.33 -13.20 20.92
N SER A 5 -68.09 -11.93 20.99
CA SER A 5 -68.38 -10.96 19.93
C SER A 5 -67.35 -11.13 18.84
N ASN A 6 -67.81 -11.62 17.68
CA ASN A 6 -67.00 -11.51 16.43
C ASN A 6 -66.95 -10.04 16.05
N VAL A 7 -65.78 -9.43 16.25
CA VAL A 7 -65.46 -8.15 15.62
C VAL A 7 -64.92 -8.48 14.24
N GLU A 8 -65.77 -8.47 13.24
CA GLU A 8 -65.37 -8.48 11.85
C GLU A 8 -64.61 -7.19 11.56
N HIS A 9 -63.33 -7.32 11.21
CA HIS A 9 -62.48 -6.19 10.82
C HIS A 9 -62.98 -5.61 9.48
N PRO A 10 -63.27 -4.29 9.38
CA PRO A 10 -63.75 -3.65 8.14
C PRO A 10 -62.74 -3.61 7.00
N HIS A 11 -61.59 -4.24 7.15
CA HIS A 11 -60.54 -4.25 6.15
C HIS A 11 -60.64 -5.38 5.09
N HIS A 12 -61.46 -6.39 5.32
CA HIS A 12 -61.68 -7.49 4.36
C HIS A 12 -62.58 -7.10 3.17
N THR A 13 -63.41 -6.08 3.30
CA THR A 13 -64.41 -5.69 2.29
C THR A 13 -63.81 -4.90 1.12
N HIS A 14 -62.76 -4.10 1.32
CA HIS A 14 -62.18 -3.31 0.22
C HIS A 14 -61.30 -4.18 -0.73
N HIS A 15 -60.67 -5.23 -0.22
CA HIS A 15 -59.85 -6.13 -1.04
C HIS A 15 -60.66 -7.05 -1.95
N ALA A 16 -61.90 -7.40 -1.53
CA ALA A 16 -62.81 -8.24 -2.32
C ALA A 16 -63.42 -7.49 -3.53
N GLN A 17 -63.34 -6.15 -3.55
CA GLN A 17 -63.88 -5.34 -4.65
C GLN A 17 -62.91 -5.17 -5.84
N LEU A 18 -61.58 -5.41 -5.68
CA LEU A 18 -60.64 -5.19 -6.76
C LEU A 18 -60.52 -6.33 -7.76
N GLY A 19 -60.78 -7.59 -7.34
CA GLY A 19 -60.72 -8.75 -8.22
C GLY A 19 -60.12 -10.00 -7.58
N LEU A 20 -59.95 -11.06 -8.41
CA LEU A 20 -59.30 -12.30 -7.98
C LEU A 20 -57.80 -12.16 -7.99
N LEU A 21 -57.14 -12.73 -6.98
CA LEU A 21 -55.69 -12.74 -6.85
C LEU A 21 -55.05 -13.90 -7.61
N SER A 22 -53.96 -13.66 -8.30
CA SER A 22 -53.12 -14.73 -8.86
C SER A 22 -52.65 -15.69 -7.76
N PRO A 23 -52.54 -17.01 -8.06
CA PRO A 23 -51.97 -17.97 -7.11
C PRO A 23 -50.59 -17.56 -6.63
N GLY A 24 -50.38 -17.65 -5.31
CA GLY A 24 -49.07 -17.30 -4.70
C GLY A 24 -48.88 -15.81 -4.38
N LEU A 25 -49.79 -14.91 -4.77
CA LEU A 25 -49.62 -13.46 -4.48
C LEU A 25 -49.54 -13.16 -2.98
N LYS A 26 -50.31 -13.85 -2.15
CA LYS A 26 -50.30 -13.65 -0.68
C LYS A 26 -49.02 -14.16 -0.01
N GLU A 27 -48.32 -15.08 -0.64
CA GLU A 27 -47.08 -15.70 -0.14
C GLU A 27 -45.83 -15.09 -0.78
N ALA A 28 -46.02 -14.12 -1.69
CA ALA A 28 -44.91 -13.51 -2.41
C ALA A 28 -43.99 -12.69 -1.48
N PRO A 29 -42.70 -12.75 -1.66
CA PRO A 29 -41.74 -11.91 -0.90
C PRO A 29 -42.06 -10.44 -1.06
N VAL A 30 -42.01 -9.70 0.03
CA VAL A 30 -42.36 -8.26 0.03
C VAL A 30 -41.49 -7.47 -0.93
N LEU A 31 -40.23 -7.89 -1.09
CA LEU A 31 -39.27 -7.28 -2.01
C LEU A 31 -39.75 -7.38 -3.48
N ASP A 32 -40.28 -8.54 -3.88
CA ASP A 32 -40.79 -8.77 -5.24
C ASP A 32 -42.08 -7.95 -5.46
N LEU A 33 -42.90 -7.83 -4.43
CA LEU A 33 -44.09 -6.97 -4.49
C LEU A 33 -43.71 -5.49 -4.65
N MET A 34 -42.65 -5.02 -4.00
CA MET A 34 -42.13 -3.66 -4.16
C MET A 34 -41.62 -3.41 -5.58
N CYS A 35 -40.83 -4.34 -6.13
CA CYS A 35 -40.35 -4.24 -7.50
C CYS A 35 -41.52 -4.20 -8.51
N SER A 36 -42.55 -5.05 -8.33
CA SER A 36 -43.75 -5.07 -9.16
C SER A 36 -44.53 -3.76 -9.04
N HIS A 37 -44.73 -3.24 -7.84
CA HIS A 37 -45.37 -1.96 -7.61
C HIS A 37 -44.66 -0.81 -8.31
N PHE A 38 -43.30 -0.77 -8.21
CA PHE A 38 -42.48 0.23 -8.87
C PHE A 38 -42.70 0.24 -10.39
N VAL A 39 -42.57 -0.92 -11.03
CA VAL A 39 -42.72 -1.04 -12.49
C VAL A 39 -44.14 -0.73 -12.95
N LEU A 40 -45.17 -1.21 -12.24
CA LEU A 40 -46.56 -0.92 -12.58
C LEU A 40 -46.91 0.57 -12.45
N THR A 41 -46.34 1.27 -11.48
CA THR A 41 -46.46 2.72 -11.34
C THR A 41 -45.82 3.46 -12.51
N LEU A 42 -44.61 3.03 -12.94
CA LEU A 42 -43.98 3.57 -14.14
C LEU A 42 -44.79 3.31 -15.40
N ALA A 43 -45.30 2.10 -15.59
CA ALA A 43 -46.10 1.73 -16.75
C ALA A 43 -47.42 2.54 -16.82
N ALA A 44 -48.10 2.72 -15.71
CA ALA A 44 -49.32 3.52 -15.62
C ALA A 44 -49.07 4.99 -16.00
N ARG A 45 -47.92 5.56 -15.58
CA ARG A 45 -47.57 6.93 -15.92
C ARG A 45 -47.22 7.11 -17.39
N GLN A 46 -46.48 6.19 -17.97
CA GLN A 46 -46.06 6.25 -19.37
C GLN A 46 -47.24 6.09 -20.36
N GLY A 47 -48.37 5.51 -19.90
CA GLY A 47 -49.60 5.38 -20.64
C GLY A 47 -49.38 4.81 -22.06
N ALA A 48 -49.75 5.58 -23.09
CA ALA A 48 -49.60 5.13 -24.47
C ALA A 48 -48.15 5.00 -24.99
N LYS A 49 -47.19 5.58 -24.30
CA LYS A 49 -45.74 5.47 -24.65
C LYS A 49 -45.17 4.11 -24.25
N PHE A 50 -45.68 3.51 -23.16
CA PHE A 50 -45.35 2.14 -22.81
C PHE A 50 -46.09 1.20 -23.75
N ASN A 51 -45.35 0.57 -24.65
CA ASN A 51 -45.97 -0.35 -25.58
C ASN A 51 -46.23 -1.70 -24.90
N VAL A 52 -47.34 -1.79 -24.18
CA VAL A 52 -47.75 -3.01 -23.44
C VAL A 52 -47.67 -4.26 -24.30
N ARG A 53 -47.91 -4.15 -25.62
CA ARG A 53 -47.85 -5.28 -26.55
C ARG A 53 -46.41 -5.76 -26.80
N ARG A 54 -45.45 -4.83 -26.87
CA ARG A 54 -44.03 -5.18 -27.12
C ARG A 54 -43.34 -5.67 -25.86
N ASP A 55 -43.63 -5.04 -24.73
CA ASP A 55 -42.88 -5.21 -23.50
C ASP A 55 -43.63 -6.07 -22.47
N LEU A 56 -44.79 -6.65 -22.85
CA LEU A 56 -45.66 -7.43 -21.95
C LEU A 56 -44.94 -8.61 -21.31
N ASN A 57 -44.16 -9.37 -22.07
CA ASN A 57 -43.44 -10.53 -21.53
C ASN A 57 -42.40 -10.14 -20.49
N SER A 58 -41.69 -9.04 -20.73
CA SER A 58 -40.71 -8.48 -19.75
C SER A 58 -41.43 -7.99 -18.50
N LEU A 59 -42.59 -7.35 -18.64
CA LEU A 59 -43.43 -6.93 -17.52
C LEU A 59 -43.97 -8.13 -16.72
N LEU A 60 -44.46 -9.15 -17.40
CA LEU A 60 -44.95 -10.36 -16.76
C LEU A 60 -43.85 -11.21 -16.10
N SER A 61 -42.63 -11.17 -16.57
CA SER A 61 -41.51 -11.87 -15.91
C SER A 61 -41.31 -11.41 -14.47
N LEU A 62 -41.50 -10.12 -14.21
CA LEU A 62 -41.42 -9.55 -12.86
C LEU A 62 -42.80 -9.60 -12.12
N SER A 63 -43.88 -9.18 -12.77
CA SER A 63 -45.18 -8.95 -12.11
C SER A 63 -46.21 -10.06 -12.34
N GLY A 64 -45.96 -11.03 -13.21
CA GLY A 64 -46.96 -12.06 -13.59
C GLY A 64 -47.46 -12.90 -12.42
N ARG A 65 -46.65 -13.12 -11.40
CA ARG A 65 -47.06 -13.81 -10.16
C ARG A 65 -47.92 -12.94 -9.21
N HIS A 66 -48.01 -11.65 -9.47
CA HIS A 66 -48.53 -10.64 -8.55
C HIS A 66 -49.77 -9.93 -9.09
N LEU A 67 -50.45 -10.51 -10.06
CA LEU A 67 -51.59 -9.86 -10.70
C LEU A 67 -52.91 -9.99 -9.91
N VAL A 68 -53.70 -8.94 -10.00
CA VAL A 68 -55.07 -8.89 -9.51
C VAL A 68 -55.98 -8.78 -10.73
N TRP A 69 -56.94 -9.68 -10.83
CA TRP A 69 -57.86 -9.84 -11.98
C TRP A 69 -59.22 -9.28 -11.68
N PRO A 70 -59.60 -8.10 -12.18
CA PRO A 70 -60.96 -7.62 -12.08
C PRO A 70 -61.91 -8.61 -12.75
N LEU A 71 -63.04 -8.94 -12.09
CA LEU A 71 -63.97 -9.95 -12.56
C LEU A 71 -64.46 -9.71 -14.02
N PRO A 72 -64.79 -8.46 -14.44
CA PRO A 72 -65.23 -8.23 -15.83
C PRO A 72 -64.13 -8.50 -16.86
N ALA A 73 -62.83 -8.19 -16.53
CA ALA A 73 -61.69 -8.45 -17.42
C ALA A 73 -61.39 -9.96 -17.48
N LEU A 74 -61.45 -10.65 -16.36
CA LEU A 74 -61.27 -12.10 -16.30
C LEU A 74 -62.35 -12.85 -17.09
N GLN A 75 -63.59 -12.44 -16.97
CA GLN A 75 -64.69 -13.07 -17.73
C GLN A 75 -64.52 -12.92 -19.24
N ARG A 76 -64.19 -11.72 -19.73
CA ARG A 76 -63.90 -11.51 -21.17
C ARG A 76 -62.66 -12.30 -21.63
N LEU A 77 -61.66 -12.41 -20.82
CA LEU A 77 -60.51 -13.27 -21.12
C LEU A 77 -60.95 -14.75 -21.21
N ARG A 78 -61.78 -15.22 -20.30
CA ARG A 78 -62.25 -16.59 -20.33
C ARG A 78 -63.17 -16.85 -21.59
N GLU A 79 -63.98 -15.90 -21.99
CA GLU A 79 -64.78 -16.00 -23.25
C GLU A 79 -63.86 -16.06 -24.50
N PHE A 80 -62.74 -15.30 -24.47
CA PHE A 80 -61.73 -15.38 -25.51
C PHE A 80 -61.03 -16.76 -25.52
N LEU A 81 -60.62 -17.29 -24.38
CA LEU A 81 -59.97 -18.61 -24.23
C LEU A 81 -60.95 -19.76 -24.65
N VAL A 82 -62.25 -19.68 -24.36
CA VAL A 82 -63.25 -20.65 -24.84
C VAL A 82 -63.22 -20.76 -26.35
N ARG A 83 -63.16 -19.65 -27.05
CA ARG A 83 -63.10 -19.64 -28.52
C ARG A 83 -61.76 -20.09 -29.06
N ARG A 84 -60.66 -19.72 -28.38
CA ARG A 84 -59.30 -19.92 -28.88
C ARG A 84 -58.74 -21.29 -28.59
N CYS A 85 -59.10 -21.90 -27.47
CA CYS A 85 -58.58 -23.16 -26.97
C CYS A 85 -59.50 -24.33 -27.09
N LYS A 86 -60.55 -24.24 -27.97
CA LYS A 86 -61.62 -25.22 -28.10
C LYS A 86 -61.11 -26.63 -28.35
N ASP A 87 -60.02 -26.79 -29.12
CA ASP A 87 -59.50 -28.10 -29.52
C ASP A 87 -58.27 -28.49 -28.72
N ASN A 88 -57.89 -27.71 -27.70
CA ASN A 88 -56.67 -27.97 -26.90
C ASN A 88 -56.99 -28.79 -25.65
N GLU A 89 -56.39 -29.97 -25.52
CA GLU A 89 -56.66 -30.90 -24.42
C GLU A 89 -56.29 -30.32 -23.04
N LEU A 90 -55.30 -29.45 -22.96
CA LEU A 90 -54.92 -28.79 -21.70
C LEU A 90 -56.00 -27.88 -21.14
N TRP A 91 -56.93 -27.45 -21.99
CA TRP A 91 -58.03 -26.54 -21.66
C TRP A 91 -59.40 -27.23 -21.58
N ARG A 92 -59.47 -28.57 -21.69
CA ARG A 92 -60.73 -29.33 -21.64
C ARG A 92 -61.43 -29.10 -20.31
N GLY A 93 -62.70 -28.70 -20.39
CA GLY A 93 -63.56 -28.47 -19.23
C GLY A 93 -63.38 -27.16 -18.49
N HIS A 94 -62.55 -26.23 -19.00
CA HIS A 94 -62.29 -24.95 -18.32
C HIS A 94 -63.51 -24.04 -18.29
N GLU A 95 -64.45 -24.24 -19.18
CA GLU A 95 -65.70 -23.47 -19.25
C GLU A 95 -66.58 -23.70 -18.03
N SER A 96 -66.61 -24.89 -17.46
CA SER A 96 -67.40 -25.25 -16.30
C SER A 96 -66.83 -24.89 -14.96
N LEU A 97 -65.54 -24.42 -14.92
CA LEU A 97 -64.90 -24.00 -13.70
C LEU A 97 -65.45 -22.66 -13.17
N SER A 98 -65.56 -22.52 -11.89
CA SER A 98 -65.73 -21.20 -11.27
C SER A 98 -64.56 -20.31 -11.55
N ASP A 99 -64.70 -18.98 -11.43
CA ASP A 99 -63.57 -18.03 -11.62
C ASP A 99 -62.37 -18.32 -10.67
N ALA A 100 -62.65 -18.73 -9.44
CA ALA A 100 -61.65 -19.10 -8.48
C ALA A 100 -60.88 -20.41 -8.86
N GLU A 101 -61.62 -21.44 -9.30
CA GLU A 101 -61.02 -22.71 -9.75
C GLU A 101 -60.25 -22.54 -11.05
N PHE A 102 -60.75 -21.68 -11.97
CA PHE A 102 -60.05 -21.30 -13.18
C PHE A 102 -58.72 -20.64 -12.87
N MET A 103 -58.72 -19.66 -11.99
CA MET A 103 -57.48 -19.00 -11.56
C MET A 103 -56.51 -19.95 -10.85
N ALA A 104 -57.00 -20.82 -9.99
CA ALA A 104 -56.15 -21.82 -9.32
C ALA A 104 -55.48 -22.77 -10.31
N ARG A 105 -56.19 -23.15 -11.41
CA ARG A 105 -55.69 -24.10 -12.41
C ARG A 105 -54.77 -23.45 -13.47
N HIS A 106 -55.19 -22.30 -14.01
CA HIS A 106 -54.61 -21.65 -15.17
C HIS A 106 -53.94 -20.31 -14.88
N GLY A 107 -54.12 -19.74 -13.70
CA GLY A 107 -53.70 -18.39 -13.32
C GLY A 107 -52.29 -18.32 -12.72
N ALA A 108 -51.56 -19.42 -12.57
CA ALA A 108 -50.22 -19.43 -12.06
C ALA A 108 -49.23 -19.03 -13.16
N TRP A 109 -48.36 -18.05 -12.88
CA TRP A 109 -47.25 -17.69 -13.76
C TRP A 109 -46.18 -18.81 -13.79
N ARG A 110 -45.95 -19.41 -14.96
CA ARG A 110 -44.93 -20.43 -15.22
C ARG A 110 -44.01 -20.06 -16.39
N GLY A 111 -44.14 -18.81 -16.86
CA GLY A 111 -43.43 -18.32 -18.04
C GLY A 111 -44.37 -18.04 -19.22
N PRO A 112 -43.92 -17.29 -20.24
CA PRO A 112 -44.76 -16.88 -21.37
C PRO A 112 -45.04 -18.01 -22.38
N TYR A 113 -44.36 -19.14 -22.31
CA TYR A 113 -44.42 -20.23 -23.28
C TYR A 113 -45.17 -21.48 -22.77
N GLU A 114 -45.77 -21.40 -21.60
CA GLU A 114 -46.50 -22.51 -20.98
C GLU A 114 -47.95 -22.51 -21.43
N GLU A 115 -48.30 -23.33 -22.39
CA GLU A 115 -49.64 -23.38 -23.05
C GLU A 115 -50.81 -23.65 -22.09
N GLY A 116 -50.54 -24.31 -20.96
CA GLY A 116 -51.57 -24.57 -19.94
C GLY A 116 -51.92 -23.39 -19.04
N THR A 117 -51.29 -22.23 -19.23
CA THR A 117 -51.56 -21.01 -18.45
C THR A 117 -52.20 -19.91 -19.29
N LEU A 118 -52.99 -19.10 -18.65
CA LEU A 118 -53.65 -17.94 -19.30
C LEU A 118 -52.63 -16.94 -19.89
N PHE A 119 -51.40 -16.95 -19.39
CA PHE A 119 -50.34 -16.04 -19.80
C PHE A 119 -49.80 -16.32 -21.21
N PHE A 120 -49.90 -17.58 -21.68
CA PHE A 120 -49.52 -17.95 -23.04
C PHE A 120 -50.38 -17.21 -24.09
N TYR A 121 -51.63 -17.02 -23.81
CA TYR A 121 -52.58 -16.35 -24.72
C TYR A 121 -52.75 -14.86 -24.42
N LEU A 122 -52.14 -14.35 -23.37
CA LEU A 122 -52.36 -12.99 -22.90
C LEU A 122 -51.83 -11.92 -23.89
N ASP A 123 -50.77 -12.20 -24.62
CA ASP A 123 -50.24 -11.29 -25.65
C ASP A 123 -51.23 -11.18 -26.85
N GLU A 124 -51.83 -12.29 -27.25
CA GLU A 124 -52.86 -12.32 -28.29
C GLU A 124 -54.09 -11.59 -27.83
N TYR A 125 -54.57 -11.85 -26.62
CA TYR A 125 -55.73 -11.17 -26.02
C TYR A 125 -55.51 -9.66 -25.87
N ALA A 126 -54.33 -9.24 -25.47
CA ALA A 126 -54.01 -7.83 -25.30
C ALA A 126 -54.03 -7.02 -26.61
N LYS A 127 -53.84 -7.68 -27.76
CA LYS A 127 -54.00 -7.04 -29.08
C LYS A 127 -55.41 -6.65 -29.36
N ASP A 128 -56.39 -7.50 -28.93
CA ASP A 128 -57.78 -7.29 -29.16
C ASP A 128 -58.43 -6.42 -28.08
N GLN A 129 -58.03 -6.61 -26.82
CA GLN A 129 -58.62 -5.98 -25.65
C GLN A 129 -57.56 -5.31 -24.74
N PRO A 130 -56.85 -4.27 -25.22
CA PRO A 130 -55.78 -3.62 -24.44
C PRO A 130 -56.30 -2.92 -23.18
N LYS A 131 -57.56 -2.49 -23.16
CA LYS A 131 -58.19 -1.83 -22.00
C LYS A 131 -58.32 -2.79 -20.81
N ASP A 132 -58.58 -4.05 -21.06
CA ASP A 132 -58.71 -5.06 -20.01
C ASP A 132 -57.41 -5.34 -19.33
N LEU A 133 -56.32 -5.44 -20.10
CA LEU A 133 -54.97 -5.58 -19.53
C LEU A 133 -54.61 -4.37 -18.69
N LEU A 134 -54.90 -3.14 -19.16
CA LEU A 134 -54.64 -1.95 -18.38
C LEU A 134 -55.47 -1.95 -17.06
N SER A 135 -56.70 -2.47 -17.07
CA SER A 135 -57.49 -2.61 -15.85
C SER A 135 -56.86 -3.61 -14.86
N VAL A 136 -56.32 -4.73 -15.35
CA VAL A 136 -55.57 -5.70 -14.52
C VAL A 136 -54.33 -5.07 -13.90
N LEU A 137 -53.54 -4.34 -14.68
CA LEU A 137 -52.33 -3.67 -14.20
C LEU A 137 -52.66 -2.59 -13.16
N SER A 138 -53.71 -1.79 -13.40
CA SER A 138 -54.21 -0.75 -12.48
C SER A 138 -54.68 -1.34 -11.15
N ALA A 139 -55.56 -2.36 -11.21
CA ALA A 139 -56.05 -3.05 -10.02
C ALA A 139 -54.92 -3.69 -9.20
N THR A 140 -53.93 -4.24 -9.90
CA THR A 140 -52.73 -4.79 -9.27
C THR A 140 -51.92 -3.70 -8.57
N GLY A 141 -51.68 -2.57 -9.21
CA GLY A 141 -50.99 -1.42 -8.63
C GLY A 141 -51.66 -0.88 -7.37
N GLU A 142 -52.99 -0.76 -7.40
CA GLU A 142 -53.81 -0.34 -6.25
C GLU A 142 -53.67 -1.34 -5.09
N TRP A 143 -53.86 -2.63 -5.37
CA TRP A 143 -53.69 -3.67 -4.36
C TRP A 143 -52.31 -3.67 -3.72
N LEU A 144 -51.23 -3.62 -4.53
CA LEU A 144 -49.87 -3.55 -4.08
C LEU A 144 -49.60 -2.32 -3.22
N SER A 145 -50.12 -1.15 -3.62
CA SER A 145 -50.00 0.08 -2.83
C SER A 145 -50.61 -0.05 -1.43
N HIS A 146 -51.71 -0.75 -1.30
CA HIS A 146 -52.35 -1.01 0.00
C HIS A 146 -51.60 -2.08 0.82
N ALA A 147 -51.16 -3.14 0.18
CA ALA A 147 -50.45 -4.25 0.83
C ALA A 147 -49.08 -3.78 1.40
N LEU A 148 -48.34 -3.00 0.63
CA LEU A 148 -47.04 -2.50 1.01
C LEU A 148 -47.07 -1.47 2.13
N LYS A 149 -48.14 -0.69 2.28
CA LYS A 149 -48.25 0.28 3.41
C LYS A 149 -48.18 -0.36 4.79
N LYS A 150 -48.42 -1.66 4.92
CA LYS A 150 -48.45 -2.37 6.22
C LYS A 150 -47.19 -3.22 6.46
N GLN A 151 -46.31 -3.27 5.51
CA GLN A 151 -45.11 -4.13 5.57
C GLN A 151 -43.86 -3.28 5.40
N SER A 152 -42.85 -3.51 6.22
CA SER A 152 -41.55 -2.90 6.09
C SER A 152 -40.53 -3.98 5.79
N THR A 153 -39.78 -3.79 4.74
CA THR A 153 -38.71 -4.70 4.35
C THR A 153 -37.43 -4.42 5.15
N LEU A 154 -36.53 -5.40 5.17
CA LEU A 154 -35.20 -5.25 5.76
C LEU A 154 -34.42 -4.13 5.08
N VAL A 155 -34.54 -4.02 3.75
CA VAL A 155 -33.89 -2.95 2.96
C VAL A 155 -34.36 -1.57 3.39
N GLU A 156 -35.68 -1.40 3.54
CA GLU A 156 -36.23 -0.11 4.00
C GLU A 156 -35.75 0.24 5.39
N LYS A 157 -35.73 -0.72 6.33
CA LYS A 157 -35.21 -0.49 7.69
C LYS A 157 -33.77 -0.03 7.67
N ASN A 158 -32.93 -0.70 6.87
CA ASN A 158 -31.52 -0.34 6.76
C ASN A 158 -31.32 1.01 6.07
N ILE A 159 -32.10 1.31 5.02
CA ILE A 159 -32.11 2.63 4.38
C ILE A 159 -32.60 3.71 5.33
N ASP A 160 -33.64 3.45 6.14
CA ASP A 160 -34.13 4.39 7.13
C ASP A 160 -33.10 4.68 8.21
N ALA A 161 -32.36 3.65 8.66
CA ALA A 161 -31.25 3.81 9.57
C ALA A 161 -30.14 4.67 8.94
N LEU A 162 -29.77 4.40 7.69
CA LEU A 162 -28.81 5.22 6.95
C LEU A 162 -29.32 6.64 6.72
N ALA A 163 -30.56 6.80 6.31
CA ALA A 163 -31.17 8.11 6.06
C ALA A 163 -31.20 8.98 7.34
N SER A 164 -31.44 8.36 8.48
CA SER A 164 -31.39 9.04 9.77
C SER A 164 -29.97 9.52 10.10
N LEU A 165 -28.96 8.63 9.94
CA LEU A 165 -27.56 8.94 10.20
C LEU A 165 -27.01 10.01 9.26
N LEU A 166 -27.32 9.87 7.95
CA LEU A 166 -26.83 10.75 6.90
C LEU A 166 -27.70 11.98 6.69
N GLN A 167 -28.79 12.11 7.44
CA GLN A 167 -29.79 13.18 7.29
C GLN A 167 -30.32 13.32 5.84
N LEU A 168 -30.58 12.17 5.21
CA LEU A 168 -31.08 12.15 3.83
C LEU A 168 -32.51 12.65 3.76
N ASN A 169 -32.83 13.39 2.71
CA ASN A 169 -34.17 13.80 2.42
C ASN A 169 -35.00 12.65 1.82
N ARG A 170 -36.31 12.88 1.63
CA ARG A 170 -37.22 11.86 1.13
C ARG A 170 -36.90 11.38 -0.28
N ALA A 171 -36.41 12.28 -1.14
CA ALA A 171 -36.03 11.93 -2.51
C ALA A 171 -34.72 11.11 -2.52
N GLU A 172 -33.74 11.51 -1.74
CA GLU A 172 -32.47 10.78 -1.59
C GLU A 172 -32.69 9.36 -1.06
N ARG A 173 -33.57 9.21 -0.04
CA ARG A 173 -33.97 7.90 0.49
C ARG A 173 -34.64 7.03 -0.58
N ALA A 174 -35.58 7.57 -1.33
CA ALA A 174 -36.28 6.84 -2.39
C ALA A 174 -35.34 6.40 -3.51
N LEU A 175 -34.43 7.26 -3.91
CA LEU A 175 -33.40 6.95 -4.91
C LEU A 175 -32.49 5.80 -4.46
N LEU A 176 -32.06 5.79 -3.19
CA LEU A 176 -31.27 4.68 -2.64
C LEU A 176 -32.07 3.38 -2.61
N LEU A 177 -33.36 3.42 -2.24
CA LEU A 177 -34.20 2.25 -2.20
C LEU A 177 -34.33 1.64 -3.60
N TYR A 178 -34.84 2.41 -4.55
CA TYR A 178 -35.10 1.91 -5.90
C TYR A 178 -33.82 1.59 -6.68
N GLY A 179 -32.77 2.37 -6.49
CA GLY A 179 -31.45 2.06 -7.07
C GLY A 179 -30.87 0.75 -6.53
N THR A 180 -31.06 0.48 -5.23
CA THR A 180 -30.64 -0.78 -4.59
C THR A 180 -31.45 -1.96 -5.15
N LEU A 181 -32.77 -1.82 -5.27
CA LEU A 181 -33.64 -2.83 -5.87
C LEU A 181 -33.29 -3.09 -7.33
N ALA A 182 -33.06 -2.04 -8.12
CA ALA A 182 -32.71 -2.15 -9.53
C ALA A 182 -31.34 -2.86 -9.75
N ARG A 183 -30.41 -2.68 -8.82
CA ARG A 183 -29.11 -3.39 -8.86
C ARG A 183 -29.23 -4.86 -8.44
N TYR A 184 -30.04 -5.14 -7.43
CA TYR A 184 -30.18 -6.48 -6.87
C TYR A 184 -31.09 -7.37 -7.73
N GLN A 185 -32.21 -6.82 -8.22
CA GLN A 185 -33.24 -7.59 -8.96
C GLN A 185 -33.00 -7.43 -10.46
N ARG A 186 -32.56 -8.54 -11.09
CA ARG A 186 -32.18 -8.56 -12.52
C ARG A 186 -33.35 -8.18 -13.44
N ASP A 187 -34.54 -8.71 -13.17
CA ASP A 187 -35.70 -8.49 -14.03
C ASP A 187 -36.17 -7.04 -13.96
N LEU A 188 -36.08 -6.42 -12.77
CA LEU A 188 -36.34 -4.98 -12.60
C LEU A 188 -35.34 -4.14 -13.42
N ARG A 189 -34.06 -4.46 -13.36
CA ARG A 189 -33.05 -3.75 -14.13
C ARG A 189 -33.28 -3.85 -15.62
N SER A 190 -33.60 -5.05 -16.11
CA SER A 190 -33.88 -5.26 -17.53
C SER A 190 -35.09 -4.44 -17.98
N LEU A 191 -36.14 -4.36 -17.17
CA LEU A 191 -37.31 -3.55 -17.45
C LEU A 191 -37.02 -2.05 -17.46
N LEU A 192 -36.17 -1.55 -16.54
CA LEU A 192 -35.82 -0.13 -16.50
C LEU A 192 -35.12 0.35 -17.77
N VAL A 193 -34.37 -0.53 -18.46
CA VAL A 193 -33.76 -0.27 -19.78
C VAL A 193 -34.84 -0.09 -20.87
N GLU A 194 -35.96 -0.78 -20.76
CA GLU A 194 -37.09 -0.67 -21.71
C GLU A 194 -37.85 0.66 -21.56
N PHE A 195 -37.83 1.30 -20.38
CA PHE A 195 -38.45 2.60 -20.16
C PHE A 195 -37.59 3.74 -20.74
N LYS A 196 -37.72 3.94 -22.06
CA LYS A 196 -37.03 5.00 -22.77
C LYS A 196 -37.55 6.38 -22.38
N VAL A 197 -36.62 7.31 -22.22
CA VAL A 197 -36.87 8.71 -21.90
C VAL A 197 -36.19 9.61 -22.93
N ASN A 198 -36.82 10.76 -23.22
CA ASN A 198 -36.28 11.69 -24.21
C ASN A 198 -35.28 12.69 -23.60
N ASN A 199 -35.37 12.93 -22.31
CA ASN A 199 -34.56 13.92 -21.60
C ASN A 199 -34.54 13.65 -20.08
N ALA A 200 -33.61 14.27 -19.37
CA ALA A 200 -33.46 14.16 -17.93
C ALA A 200 -34.70 14.62 -17.12
N PRO A 201 -35.38 15.76 -17.45
CA PRO A 201 -36.59 16.14 -16.74
C PRO A 201 -37.73 15.10 -16.82
N GLU A 202 -37.91 14.42 -17.95
CA GLU A 202 -38.86 13.33 -18.08
C GLU A 202 -38.52 12.15 -17.17
N ALA A 203 -37.23 11.78 -17.10
CA ALA A 203 -36.73 10.74 -16.23
C ALA A 203 -36.90 11.10 -14.74
N TYR A 204 -36.57 12.31 -14.34
CA TYR A 204 -36.74 12.79 -12.97
C TYR A 204 -38.21 12.79 -12.56
N ALA A 205 -39.10 13.20 -13.47
CA ALA A 205 -40.52 13.19 -13.21
C ALA A 205 -41.06 11.76 -13.06
N ALA A 206 -40.61 10.78 -13.85
CA ALA A 206 -40.99 9.39 -13.74
C ALA A 206 -40.59 8.79 -12.36
N ILE A 207 -39.37 9.04 -11.91
CA ILE A 207 -38.93 8.58 -10.60
C ILE A 207 -39.65 9.30 -9.47
N ALA A 208 -39.92 10.59 -9.61
CA ALA A 208 -40.60 11.40 -8.60
C ALA A 208 -41.98 10.87 -8.30
N ASP A 209 -42.73 10.42 -9.31
CA ASP A 209 -44.06 9.87 -9.13
C ASP A 209 -44.05 8.55 -8.37
N VAL A 210 -43.09 7.68 -8.67
CA VAL A 210 -42.92 6.41 -7.95
C VAL A 210 -42.52 6.65 -6.51
N ALA A 211 -41.60 7.59 -6.29
CA ALA A 211 -41.10 7.96 -4.97
C ALA A 211 -42.12 8.79 -4.16
N GLY A 212 -43.15 9.32 -4.79
CA GLY A 212 -44.11 10.22 -4.16
C GLY A 212 -43.49 11.54 -3.70
N VAL A 213 -42.52 12.09 -4.47
CA VAL A 213 -41.77 13.33 -4.24
C VAL A 213 -41.89 14.25 -5.44
N LYS A 214 -41.35 15.47 -5.37
CA LYS A 214 -41.32 16.40 -6.51
C LYS A 214 -40.18 16.11 -7.46
N ALA A 215 -40.38 16.28 -8.75
CA ALA A 215 -39.32 16.10 -9.77
C ALA A 215 -38.07 16.95 -9.51
N LEU A 216 -38.26 18.16 -8.97
CA LEU A 216 -37.16 19.03 -8.60
C LEU A 216 -36.29 18.42 -7.49
N GLU A 217 -36.87 17.78 -6.49
CA GLU A 217 -36.15 17.13 -5.40
C GLU A 217 -35.31 15.95 -5.92
N VAL A 218 -35.80 15.22 -6.92
CA VAL A 218 -35.05 14.17 -7.60
C VAL A 218 -33.89 14.74 -8.41
N ALA A 219 -34.13 15.84 -9.16
CA ALA A 219 -33.12 16.52 -9.93
C ALA A 219 -31.98 17.05 -9.03
N GLU A 220 -32.33 17.65 -7.88
CA GLU A 220 -31.33 18.12 -6.91
C GLU A 220 -30.54 16.97 -6.29
N ALA A 221 -31.18 15.84 -5.99
CA ALA A 221 -30.50 14.67 -5.41
C ALA A 221 -29.55 13.95 -6.39
N LEU A 222 -29.81 14.06 -7.70
CA LEU A 222 -28.98 13.48 -8.77
C LEU A 222 -28.02 14.48 -9.44
N ARG A 223 -28.07 15.74 -9.04
CA ARG A 223 -27.18 16.77 -9.59
C ARG A 223 -25.72 16.43 -9.30
N ALA A 224 -24.82 16.79 -10.24
CA ALA A 224 -23.37 16.71 -10.02
C ALA A 224 -22.96 17.48 -8.75
N GLY A 225 -22.18 16.84 -7.89
CA GLY A 225 -21.80 17.35 -6.58
C GLY A 225 -22.92 17.26 -5.52
N SER A 226 -24.01 16.51 -5.78
CA SER A 226 -25.05 16.24 -4.80
C SER A 226 -24.52 15.50 -3.57
N ARG A 227 -25.31 15.48 -2.49
CA ARG A 227 -24.95 14.77 -1.27
C ARG A 227 -24.71 13.28 -1.51
N LEU A 228 -25.61 12.61 -2.24
CA LEU A 228 -25.49 11.17 -2.53
C LEU A 228 -24.23 10.83 -3.31
N GLU A 229 -23.84 11.68 -4.25
CA GLU A 229 -22.58 11.53 -4.99
C GLU A 229 -21.38 11.79 -4.09
N ARG A 230 -21.39 12.87 -3.32
CA ARG A 230 -20.27 13.22 -2.41
C ARG A 230 -20.00 12.15 -1.38
N ILE A 231 -21.03 11.49 -0.86
CA ILE A 231 -20.86 10.37 0.08
C ILE A 231 -20.64 9.03 -0.64
N GLY A 232 -20.53 9.02 -1.96
CA GLY A 232 -20.25 7.81 -2.74
C GLY A 232 -21.36 6.77 -2.78
N MET A 233 -22.58 7.13 -2.41
CA MET A 233 -23.75 6.22 -2.43
C MET A 233 -24.30 6.02 -3.83
N VAL A 234 -24.19 7.04 -4.68
CA VAL A 234 -24.61 7.01 -6.08
C VAL A 234 -23.37 7.30 -6.93
N GLU A 235 -23.23 6.57 -8.02
CA GLU A 235 -22.17 6.84 -8.99
C GLU A 235 -22.56 8.06 -9.81
N ASN A 236 -21.60 8.98 -10.01
CA ASN A 236 -21.83 10.13 -10.87
C ASN A 236 -22.01 9.66 -12.30
N LEU A 237 -23.11 10.03 -12.84
CA LEU A 237 -23.57 9.27 -13.91
C LEU A 237 -23.70 9.96 -15.18
N ILE A 238 -23.87 11.27 -15.24
CA ILE A 238 -24.41 11.70 -16.53
C ILE A 238 -24.30 13.19 -16.68
N SER A 239 -23.63 13.57 -17.76
CA SER A 239 -24.01 14.80 -18.43
C SER A 239 -25.50 14.67 -18.78
N GLU A 240 -26.33 15.64 -18.42
CA GLU A 240 -27.79 15.66 -18.60
C GLU A 240 -28.23 15.35 -20.05
N HIS A 241 -27.30 15.24 -20.96
CA HIS A 241 -27.49 15.02 -22.39
C HIS A 241 -27.53 13.54 -22.82
N ASN A 242 -27.17 12.59 -21.94
CA ASN A 242 -26.99 11.19 -22.32
C ASN A 242 -27.92 10.20 -21.63
N ILE A 243 -29.01 10.67 -21.03
CA ILE A 243 -30.02 9.78 -20.42
C ILE A 243 -30.89 9.20 -21.51
N THR A 244 -30.81 7.90 -21.71
CA THR A 244 -31.59 7.18 -22.71
C THR A 244 -32.67 6.29 -22.12
N ASP A 245 -32.54 5.89 -20.86
CA ASP A 245 -33.45 5.04 -20.12
C ASP A 245 -33.39 5.29 -18.61
N LEU A 246 -34.28 4.65 -17.85
CA LEU A 246 -34.36 4.82 -16.41
C LEU A 246 -33.32 4.04 -15.64
N ALA A 247 -32.74 3.00 -16.21
CA ALA A 247 -31.66 2.24 -15.55
C ALA A 247 -30.42 3.10 -15.32
N ASP A 248 -30.20 4.09 -16.19
CA ASP A 248 -29.08 5.02 -16.05
C ASP A 248 -29.16 5.89 -14.80
N LEU A 249 -30.34 6.24 -14.32
CA LEU A 249 -30.53 7.03 -13.11
C LEU A 249 -30.48 6.21 -11.82
N MET A 250 -30.54 4.89 -11.92
CA MET A 250 -30.62 4.00 -10.76
C MET A 250 -29.29 3.37 -10.37
N LYS A 251 -28.17 3.97 -10.82
CA LYS A 251 -26.84 3.43 -10.52
C LYS A 251 -26.38 3.81 -9.11
N VAL A 252 -26.79 3.06 -8.13
CA VAL A 252 -26.17 3.08 -6.79
C VAL A 252 -24.86 2.29 -6.79
N SER A 253 -23.99 2.57 -5.84
CA SER A 253 -22.75 1.84 -5.65
C SER A 253 -22.98 0.32 -5.55
N GLU A 254 -22.15 -0.49 -6.21
CA GLU A 254 -22.28 -1.96 -6.22
C GLU A 254 -22.20 -2.59 -4.82
N LYS A 255 -21.55 -1.90 -3.90
CA LYS A 255 -21.39 -2.35 -2.52
C LYS A 255 -22.61 -2.18 -1.64
N LEU A 256 -23.54 -1.28 -2.03
CA LEU A 256 -24.72 -0.99 -1.21
C LEU A 256 -25.74 -2.13 -1.16
N PRO A 257 -26.15 -2.79 -2.26
CA PRO A 257 -27.16 -3.83 -2.20
C PRO A 257 -26.82 -4.97 -1.23
N PRO A 258 -25.61 -5.58 -1.24
CA PRO A 258 -25.26 -6.62 -0.28
C PRO A 258 -25.31 -6.14 1.17
N VAL A 259 -24.97 -4.89 1.42
CA VAL A 259 -25.01 -4.28 2.76
C VAL A 259 -26.45 -4.04 3.19
N LEU A 260 -27.28 -3.44 2.33
CA LEU A 260 -28.64 -3.08 2.66
C LEU A 260 -29.60 -4.28 2.76
N MET A 261 -29.25 -5.40 2.15
CA MET A 261 -30.01 -6.66 2.19
C MET A 261 -29.67 -7.55 3.40
N ARG A 262 -28.70 -7.16 4.22
CA ARG A 262 -28.28 -7.94 5.40
C ARG A 262 -29.04 -7.50 6.65
N GLU A 263 -29.30 -8.45 7.55
CA GLU A 263 -29.83 -8.17 8.88
C GLU A 263 -28.74 -7.65 9.83
N TYR A 264 -29.02 -6.58 10.53
CA TYR A 264 -28.18 -5.95 11.54
C TYR A 264 -28.92 -5.90 12.88
N ARG A 265 -28.23 -6.18 13.97
CA ARG A 265 -28.80 -6.16 15.32
C ARG A 265 -29.17 -4.74 15.74
N ASP A 266 -28.30 -3.80 15.38
CA ASP A 266 -28.44 -2.39 15.69
C ASP A 266 -27.79 -1.51 14.64
N GLN A 267 -27.92 -0.21 14.84
CA GLN A 267 -27.35 0.81 13.96
C GLN A 267 -25.83 0.83 13.98
N SER A 268 -25.22 0.45 15.13
CA SER A 268 -23.76 0.40 15.29
C SER A 268 -23.14 -0.70 14.43
N GLU A 269 -23.83 -1.85 14.34
CA GLU A 269 -23.38 -2.96 13.46
C GLU A 269 -23.47 -2.58 11.97
N LEU A 270 -24.49 -1.81 11.56
CA LEU A 270 -24.57 -1.24 10.22
C LEU A 270 -23.44 -0.25 9.95
N MET A 271 -23.14 0.62 10.94
CA MET A 271 -22.00 1.56 10.85
C MET A 271 -20.66 0.84 10.75
N ALA A 272 -20.48 -0.26 11.49
CA ALA A 272 -19.25 -1.06 11.45
C ALA A 272 -18.93 -1.68 10.09
N VAL A 273 -19.89 -1.66 9.16
CA VAL A 273 -19.63 -2.03 7.76
C VAL A 273 -18.82 -0.98 7.02
N PHE A 274 -18.96 0.29 7.42
CA PHE A 274 -18.30 1.43 6.79
C PHE A 274 -17.14 1.99 7.63
N THR A 275 -17.06 1.59 8.90
CA THR A 275 -16.05 2.08 9.85
C THR A 275 -15.59 0.92 10.71
N ARG A 276 -14.34 0.55 10.60
CA ARG A 276 -13.75 -0.50 11.44
C ARG A 276 -13.02 0.14 12.61
N PRO A 277 -13.35 -0.19 13.87
CA PRO A 277 -12.53 0.25 14.99
C PRO A 277 -11.11 -0.27 14.85
N ALA A 278 -10.13 0.61 15.00
CA ALA A 278 -8.74 0.23 15.00
C ALA A 278 -8.43 -0.66 16.21
N ALA A 279 -7.62 -1.69 15.98
CA ALA A 279 -7.14 -2.52 17.09
C ALA A 279 -6.30 -1.63 18.04
N ARG A 280 -6.51 -1.79 19.35
CA ARG A 280 -5.70 -1.07 20.35
C ARG A 280 -4.24 -1.50 20.23
N SER A 281 -3.34 -0.52 20.28
CA SER A 281 -1.91 -0.79 20.34
C SER A 281 -1.52 -1.28 21.73
N SER A 282 -0.60 -2.24 21.77
CA SER A 282 0.07 -2.64 23.02
C SER A 282 1.21 -1.68 23.41
N LEU A 283 1.61 -0.79 22.49
CA LEU A 283 2.64 0.21 22.70
C LEU A 283 2.09 1.43 23.43
N GLN A 284 2.98 2.19 24.07
CA GLN A 284 2.69 3.43 24.76
C GLN A 284 3.44 4.59 24.11
N LEU A 285 3.09 5.83 24.41
CA LEU A 285 3.76 7.01 23.86
C LEU A 285 5.26 7.04 24.20
N ALA A 286 5.63 6.55 25.39
CA ALA A 286 7.01 6.41 25.81
C ALA A 286 7.88 5.52 24.92
N ASP A 287 7.27 4.59 24.17
CA ASP A 287 7.99 3.73 23.23
C ASP A 287 8.46 4.48 21.98
N PHE A 288 7.91 5.67 21.76
CA PHE A 288 8.25 6.58 20.68
C PHE A 288 9.08 7.77 21.16
N ALA A 289 9.87 7.60 22.25
CA ALA A 289 10.68 8.66 22.84
C ALA A 289 11.65 9.34 21.84
N PHE A 290 12.00 8.68 20.74
CA PHE A 290 12.86 9.26 19.69
C PHE A 290 12.13 10.32 18.82
N VAL A 291 10.81 10.44 18.94
CA VAL A 291 9.95 11.47 18.32
C VAL A 291 8.98 12.08 19.34
N ASP A 292 9.39 12.14 20.61
CA ASP A 292 8.51 12.53 21.73
C ASP A 292 7.89 13.91 21.53
N GLU A 293 8.66 14.91 21.15
CA GLU A 293 8.15 16.26 20.90
C GLU A 293 7.04 16.27 19.85
N ASP A 294 7.28 15.65 18.71
CA ASP A 294 6.32 15.55 17.61
C ASP A 294 5.09 14.71 18.01
N ALA A 295 5.30 13.62 18.77
CA ALA A 295 4.22 12.77 19.25
C ALA A 295 3.31 13.50 20.24
N GLN A 296 3.86 14.31 21.12
CA GLN A 296 3.08 15.15 22.05
C GLN A 296 2.30 16.23 21.29
N VAL A 297 2.93 16.88 20.30
CA VAL A 297 2.23 17.85 19.42
C VAL A 297 1.08 17.17 18.68
N LEU A 298 1.28 15.97 18.16
CA LEU A 298 0.24 15.20 17.49
C LEU A 298 -0.93 14.88 18.43
N VAL A 299 -0.67 14.44 19.66
CA VAL A 299 -1.72 14.16 20.67
C VAL A 299 -2.49 15.43 21.00
N ALA A 300 -1.80 16.55 21.21
CA ALA A 300 -2.44 17.84 21.50
C ALA A 300 -3.29 18.32 20.32
N LEU A 301 -2.78 18.20 19.09
CA LEU A 301 -3.51 18.57 17.87
C LEU A 301 -4.81 17.77 17.73
N LEU A 302 -4.76 16.44 17.88
CA LEU A 302 -5.93 15.57 17.78
C LEU A 302 -6.98 15.90 18.84
N ARG A 303 -6.56 16.07 20.09
CA ARG A 303 -7.44 16.42 21.20
C ARG A 303 -8.14 17.77 20.99
N ASN A 304 -7.36 18.78 20.61
CA ASN A 304 -7.88 20.14 20.41
C ASN A 304 -8.78 20.22 19.18
N ALA A 305 -8.43 19.51 18.08
CA ALA A 305 -9.24 19.47 16.87
C ALA A 305 -10.65 18.92 17.13
N VAL A 306 -10.74 17.83 17.91
CA VAL A 306 -12.03 17.24 18.27
C VAL A 306 -12.80 18.14 19.24
N ALA A 307 -12.13 18.72 20.25
CA ALA A 307 -12.76 19.62 21.22
C ALA A 307 -13.32 20.89 20.55
N ALA A 308 -12.57 21.47 19.60
CA ALA A 308 -13.00 22.66 18.84
C ALA A 308 -13.95 22.33 17.68
N ARG A 309 -14.14 21.07 17.33
CA ARG A 309 -14.84 20.61 16.12
C ARG A 309 -14.27 21.25 14.85
N GLU A 310 -12.95 21.39 14.82
CA GLU A 310 -12.24 22.01 13.70
C GLU A 310 -12.36 21.13 12.44
N GLN A 311 -12.61 21.78 11.31
CA GLN A 311 -12.71 21.09 10.02
C GLN A 311 -11.37 21.13 9.28
N GLY A 312 -11.13 20.14 8.40
CA GLY A 312 -9.92 20.09 7.57
C GLY A 312 -8.67 19.62 8.32
N VAL A 313 -8.81 19.03 9.50
CA VAL A 313 -7.65 18.54 10.26
C VAL A 313 -7.20 17.20 9.71
N ASN A 314 -6.09 17.23 8.96
CA ASN A 314 -5.44 16.06 8.38
C ASN A 314 -3.98 16.03 8.82
N VAL A 315 -3.50 14.88 9.27
CA VAL A 315 -2.11 14.65 9.66
C VAL A 315 -1.50 13.62 8.73
N LEU A 316 -0.32 13.89 8.20
CA LEU A 316 0.42 12.98 7.35
C LEU A 316 1.59 12.36 8.12
N LEU A 317 1.53 11.04 8.34
CA LEU A 317 2.62 10.23 8.88
C LEU A 317 3.32 9.52 7.72
N TYR A 318 4.60 9.78 7.53
CA TYR A 318 5.33 9.23 6.39
C TYR A 318 6.71 8.71 6.78
N GLY A 319 7.34 7.93 5.91
CA GLY A 319 8.68 7.37 6.11
C GLY A 319 8.77 5.90 5.72
N PRO A 320 9.93 5.26 5.88
CA PRO A 320 10.15 3.88 5.45
C PRO A 320 9.14 2.88 6.04
N PRO A 321 8.86 1.76 5.34
CA PRO A 321 7.98 0.73 5.87
C PRO A 321 8.54 0.10 7.15
N GLY A 322 7.64 -0.28 8.07
CA GLY A 322 8.02 -0.97 9.31
C GLY A 322 8.59 -0.10 10.42
N THR A 323 8.56 1.24 10.29
CA THR A 323 9.02 2.18 11.33
C THR A 323 8.02 2.42 12.45
N GLY A 324 6.79 1.90 12.35
CA GLY A 324 5.78 2.02 13.40
C GLY A 324 4.78 3.17 13.20
N LYS A 325 4.64 3.73 11.99
CA LYS A 325 3.72 4.84 11.67
C LYS A 325 2.27 4.56 12.11
N THR A 326 1.74 3.41 11.70
CA THR A 326 0.38 2.97 12.05
C THR A 326 0.22 2.78 13.55
N GLU A 327 1.23 2.23 14.23
CA GLU A 327 1.20 2.07 15.68
C GLU A 327 1.28 3.43 16.40
N LEU A 328 2.11 4.36 15.92
CA LEU A 328 2.13 5.72 16.45
C LEU A 328 0.77 6.41 16.31
N ALA A 329 0.09 6.26 15.17
CA ALA A 329 -1.26 6.80 14.97
C ALA A 329 -2.25 6.26 16.01
N LYS A 330 -2.22 4.94 16.27
CA LYS A 330 -3.05 4.29 17.29
C LYS A 330 -2.75 4.79 18.70
N VAL A 331 -1.47 4.85 19.05
CA VAL A 331 -1.01 5.33 20.37
C VAL A 331 -1.36 6.79 20.59
N ALA A 332 -1.16 7.65 19.59
CA ALA A 332 -1.49 9.06 19.66
C ALA A 332 -2.99 9.30 19.85
N ALA A 333 -3.84 8.56 19.10
CA ALA A 333 -5.28 8.61 19.28
C ALA A 333 -5.71 8.15 20.69
N GLN A 334 -5.15 7.03 21.18
CA GLN A 334 -5.40 6.55 22.55
C GLN A 334 -4.99 7.57 23.61
N ALA A 335 -3.79 8.17 23.47
CA ALA A 335 -3.31 9.21 24.39
C ALA A 335 -4.13 10.49 24.33
N ALA A 336 -4.74 10.80 23.17
CA ALA A 336 -5.69 11.89 23.01
C ALA A 336 -7.08 11.58 23.61
N GLY A 337 -7.36 10.33 23.99
CA GLY A 337 -8.67 9.88 24.48
C GLY A 337 -9.69 9.70 23.36
N LEU A 338 -9.24 9.36 22.15
CA LEU A 338 -10.07 9.20 20.97
C LEU A 338 -10.22 7.74 20.57
N ASP A 339 -11.39 7.39 20.06
CA ASP A 339 -11.65 6.14 19.38
C ASP A 339 -11.18 6.27 17.92
N LEU A 340 -10.22 5.45 17.54
CA LEU A 340 -9.67 5.46 16.21
C LEU A 340 -10.40 4.43 15.33
N PHE A 341 -10.84 4.86 14.15
CA PHE A 341 -11.48 4.01 13.15
C PHE A 341 -10.62 3.92 11.90
N GLU A 342 -10.41 2.71 11.41
CA GLU A 342 -9.65 2.46 10.19
C GLU A 342 -10.58 2.51 8.96
N VAL A 343 -10.13 3.16 7.90
CA VAL A 343 -10.78 3.09 6.59
C VAL A 343 -10.45 1.73 5.97
N GLU A 344 -11.48 1.01 5.53
CA GLU A 344 -11.31 -0.35 4.99
C GLU A 344 -10.42 -0.35 3.75
N TYR A 345 -9.56 -1.36 3.66
CA TYR A 345 -8.64 -1.62 2.54
C TYR A 345 -9.02 -2.87 1.73
N ALA A 346 -9.88 -3.72 2.28
CA ALA A 346 -10.37 -4.93 1.63
C ALA A 346 -11.88 -5.06 1.79
N ASP A 347 -12.53 -5.75 0.85
CA ASP A 347 -13.92 -6.15 0.97
C ASP A 347 -14.04 -7.37 1.92
N ARG A 348 -15.28 -7.85 2.11
CA ARG A 348 -15.56 -8.99 3.00
C ARG A 348 -15.01 -10.32 2.49
N ASP A 349 -14.79 -10.41 1.21
CA ASP A 349 -14.24 -11.58 0.54
C ASP A 349 -12.71 -11.55 0.54
N GLY A 350 -12.12 -10.47 1.11
CA GLY A 350 -10.67 -10.28 1.23
C GLY A 350 -10.02 -9.69 -0.02
N ASN A 351 -10.82 -9.25 -1.02
CA ASN A 351 -10.27 -8.58 -2.20
C ASN A 351 -9.89 -7.15 -1.87
N SER A 352 -8.77 -6.67 -2.41
CA SER A 352 -8.32 -5.29 -2.24
C SER A 352 -9.33 -4.31 -2.85
N LEU A 353 -9.66 -3.27 -2.08
CA LEU A 353 -10.51 -2.19 -2.56
C LEU A 353 -9.70 -1.25 -3.47
N SER A 354 -10.33 -0.77 -4.56
CA SER A 354 -9.70 0.26 -5.38
C SER A 354 -9.49 1.55 -4.59
N GLY A 355 -8.52 2.37 -4.96
CA GLY A 355 -8.28 3.66 -4.30
C GLY A 355 -9.53 4.56 -4.28
N ARG A 356 -10.36 4.53 -5.33
CA ARG A 356 -11.65 5.23 -5.38
C ARG A 356 -12.63 4.71 -4.34
N ASP A 357 -12.71 3.41 -4.14
CA ASP A 357 -13.61 2.80 -3.16
C ASP A 357 -13.16 3.03 -1.72
N ARG A 358 -11.86 2.98 -1.48
CA ARG A 358 -11.27 3.33 -0.18
C ARG A 358 -11.58 4.79 0.18
N TYR A 359 -11.47 5.67 -0.80
CA TYR A 359 -11.78 7.08 -0.60
C TYR A 359 -13.28 7.32 -0.34
N ARG A 360 -14.16 6.59 -1.03
CA ARG A 360 -15.61 6.59 -0.73
C ARG A 360 -15.89 6.10 0.69
N SER A 361 -15.19 5.05 1.13
CA SER A 361 -15.29 4.55 2.50
C SER A 361 -14.87 5.61 3.52
N LEU A 362 -13.82 6.40 3.23
CA LEU A 362 -13.42 7.54 4.06
C LEU A 362 -14.54 8.59 4.15
N GLN A 363 -15.15 8.97 3.01
CA GLN A 363 -16.23 9.96 3.02
C GLN A 363 -17.45 9.49 3.82
N ILE A 364 -17.83 8.24 3.66
CA ILE A 364 -18.90 7.62 4.42
C ILE A 364 -18.55 7.67 5.91
N ALA A 365 -17.35 7.24 6.30
CA ALA A 365 -16.88 7.28 7.68
C ALA A 365 -16.88 8.71 8.26
N GLN A 366 -16.45 9.71 7.49
CA GLN A 366 -16.49 11.12 7.88
C GLN A 366 -17.92 11.59 8.18
N VAL A 367 -18.89 11.18 7.39
CA VAL A 367 -20.30 11.58 7.60
C VAL A 367 -20.89 10.86 8.82
N PHE A 368 -20.62 9.57 8.99
CA PHE A 368 -21.11 8.79 10.13
C PHE A 368 -20.53 9.27 11.46
N LEU A 369 -19.27 9.65 11.47
CA LEU A 369 -18.59 10.09 12.68
C LEU A 369 -18.67 11.59 12.94
N LYS A 370 -19.32 12.36 12.06
CA LYS A 370 -19.46 13.83 12.15
C LYS A 370 -20.03 14.34 13.49
N GLY A 371 -20.85 13.55 14.14
CA GLY A 371 -21.44 13.90 15.46
C GLY A 371 -20.64 13.40 16.65
N SER A 372 -19.61 12.58 16.43
CA SER A 372 -18.82 12.02 17.51
C SER A 372 -17.88 13.06 18.12
N THR A 373 -17.82 13.08 19.44
CA THR A 373 -16.91 13.94 20.20
C THR A 373 -15.58 13.24 20.56
N HIS A 374 -15.43 11.99 20.15
CA HIS A 374 -14.28 11.16 20.54
C HIS A 374 -13.74 10.30 19.38
N ALA A 375 -14.04 10.65 18.11
CA ALA A 375 -13.60 9.86 16.97
C ALA A 375 -12.44 10.51 16.21
N ALA A 376 -11.53 9.68 15.74
CA ALA A 376 -10.52 9.99 14.72
C ALA A 376 -10.48 8.90 13.67
N LEU A 377 -10.02 9.20 12.46
CA LEU A 377 -9.89 8.27 11.35
C LEU A 377 -8.45 7.97 11.04
N LEU A 378 -8.16 6.73 10.69
CA LEU A 378 -6.89 6.27 10.18
C LEU A 378 -7.06 5.81 8.73
N PHE A 379 -6.32 6.45 7.84
CA PHE A 379 -6.20 6.06 6.44
C PHE A 379 -4.78 5.56 6.19
N ASP A 380 -4.61 4.25 6.25
CA ASP A 380 -3.31 3.61 6.04
C ASP A 380 -3.08 3.28 4.55
N GLU A 381 -1.82 3.18 4.12
CA GLU A 381 -1.42 2.86 2.75
C GLU A 381 -2.11 3.77 1.71
N VAL A 382 -1.93 5.07 1.86
CA VAL A 382 -2.58 6.07 0.98
C VAL A 382 -2.05 6.06 -0.46
N GLU A 383 -1.03 5.30 -0.73
CA GLU A 383 -0.45 5.12 -2.07
C GLU A 383 -1.48 4.71 -3.12
N ASP A 384 -2.48 3.93 -2.71
CA ASP A 384 -3.56 3.46 -3.58
C ASP A 384 -4.50 4.59 -4.04
N VAL A 385 -4.56 5.67 -3.27
CA VAL A 385 -5.44 6.82 -3.54
C VAL A 385 -4.74 7.89 -4.36
N PHE A 386 -3.43 8.04 -4.15
CA PHE A 386 -2.60 8.97 -4.88
C PHE A 386 -1.76 8.22 -5.92
N PRO A 387 -2.23 8.11 -7.17
CA PRO A 387 -1.48 7.42 -8.21
C PRO A 387 -0.09 8.06 -8.39
N PRO A 388 0.93 7.25 -8.69
CA PRO A 388 2.29 7.73 -8.85
C PRO A 388 2.34 8.79 -9.95
N ILE A 389 3.01 9.90 -9.65
CA ILE A 389 3.32 10.95 -10.63
C ILE A 389 4.46 10.40 -11.50
N SER A 390 4.15 9.56 -12.49
CA SER A 390 5.15 9.24 -13.51
C SER A 390 5.34 10.43 -14.42
N SER A 391 6.57 10.77 -14.76
CA SER A 391 6.89 11.84 -15.70
C SER A 391 6.22 11.63 -17.08
N GLU A 392 6.01 10.37 -17.48
CA GLU A 392 5.28 10.00 -18.69
C GLU A 392 3.77 10.27 -18.56
N ALA A 393 3.15 9.96 -17.42
CA ALA A 393 1.75 10.28 -17.18
C ALA A 393 1.51 11.79 -17.11
N ALA A 394 2.42 12.56 -16.52
CA ALA A 394 2.37 14.02 -16.51
C ALA A 394 2.53 14.62 -17.91
N GLN A 395 3.40 14.06 -18.76
CA GLN A 395 3.56 14.50 -20.17
C GLN A 395 2.38 14.09 -21.04
N LEU A 396 1.77 12.91 -20.80
CA LEU A 396 0.54 12.49 -21.47
C LEU A 396 -0.66 13.37 -21.06
N MET A 397 -0.74 13.78 -19.81
CA MET A 397 -1.77 14.71 -19.33
C MET A 397 -1.59 16.11 -19.94
N ALA A 398 -0.39 16.63 -20.02
CA ALA A 398 -0.10 17.91 -20.68
C ALA A 398 -0.39 17.88 -22.19
N ARG A 399 -0.22 16.73 -22.84
CA ARG A 399 -0.60 16.53 -24.26
C ARG A 399 -2.10 16.34 -24.45
N SER A 400 -2.83 15.78 -23.46
CA SER A 400 -4.28 15.56 -23.58
C SER A 400 -5.09 16.85 -23.43
N GLU A 401 -4.54 17.89 -22.81
CA GLU A 401 -5.16 19.22 -22.75
C GLU A 401 -5.16 19.93 -24.12
N GLN A 402 -4.39 19.46 -25.09
CA GLN A 402 -4.29 20.00 -26.45
C GLN A 402 -5.08 19.20 -27.50
N LEU A 403 -5.78 18.13 -27.13
CA LEU A 403 -6.56 17.29 -28.05
C LEU A 403 -8.08 17.59 -27.95
N PRO A 404 -8.81 17.56 -29.07
CA PRO A 404 -10.26 17.82 -29.07
C PRO A 404 -11.02 16.71 -28.31
N PRO A 405 -12.20 17.01 -27.73
CA PRO A 405 -12.88 16.19 -26.70
C PRO A 405 -13.44 14.83 -27.14
N THR A 406 -13.20 14.40 -28.37
CA THR A 406 -13.80 13.17 -28.94
C THR A 406 -12.95 11.91 -28.79
N ALA A 407 -11.72 11.98 -28.27
CA ALA A 407 -10.82 10.83 -28.18
C ALA A 407 -10.55 10.32 -26.74
N GLY A 408 -11.25 10.80 -25.74
CA GLY A 408 -10.82 10.71 -24.36
C GLY A 408 -11.72 10.00 -23.37
N GLY A 409 -12.35 8.87 -23.73
CA GLY A 409 -13.25 8.15 -22.79
C GLY A 409 -12.57 7.54 -21.54
N ALA A 410 -11.24 7.38 -21.54
CA ALA A 410 -10.51 6.71 -20.45
C ALA A 410 -9.61 7.64 -19.59
N LEU A 411 -9.29 8.84 -20.08
CA LEU A 411 -8.32 9.76 -19.43
C LEU A 411 -8.96 10.87 -18.59
N ASN A 412 -10.25 11.12 -18.75
CA ASN A 412 -10.99 12.17 -18.01
C ASN A 412 -11.25 11.85 -16.52
N SER A 413 -10.92 10.67 -16.04
CA SER A 413 -11.13 10.31 -14.62
C SER A 413 -10.12 10.94 -13.65
N SER A 414 -8.98 11.44 -14.12
CA SER A 414 -7.92 11.96 -13.25
C SER A 414 -8.03 13.46 -12.94
N VAL A 415 -8.56 14.26 -13.83
CA VAL A 415 -8.69 15.73 -13.63
C VAL A 415 -9.83 16.03 -12.65
N SER A 416 -10.94 15.30 -12.72
CA SER A 416 -12.05 15.37 -11.77
C SER A 416 -11.64 14.93 -10.35
N GLY A 417 -10.68 14.01 -10.22
CA GLY A 417 -10.22 13.49 -8.94
C GLY A 417 -9.43 14.49 -8.10
N LYS A 418 -8.63 15.37 -8.70
CA LYS A 418 -7.78 16.32 -7.94
C LYS A 418 -8.58 17.38 -7.18
N ALA A 419 -9.56 18.00 -7.81
CA ALA A 419 -10.40 19.02 -7.17
C ALA A 419 -11.20 18.42 -6.00
N TRP A 420 -11.66 17.21 -6.18
CA TRP A 420 -12.47 16.49 -5.21
C TRP A 420 -11.67 16.04 -3.97
N VAL A 421 -10.44 15.48 -4.14
CA VAL A 421 -9.54 15.17 -3.02
C VAL A 421 -9.22 16.43 -2.22
N ASN A 422 -8.94 17.55 -2.90
CA ASN A 422 -8.72 18.83 -2.25
C ASN A 422 -9.90 19.24 -1.36
N GLN A 423 -11.11 19.12 -1.88
CA GLN A 423 -12.32 19.48 -1.14
C GLN A 423 -12.49 18.63 0.12
N VAL A 424 -12.19 17.32 0.04
CA VAL A 424 -12.30 16.44 1.24
C VAL A 424 -11.23 16.79 2.26
N LEU A 425 -9.98 17.02 1.85
CA LEU A 425 -8.93 17.43 2.77
C LEU A 425 -9.24 18.77 3.49
N GLU A 426 -9.96 19.67 2.83
CA GLU A 426 -10.34 20.97 3.40
C GLU A 426 -11.61 20.92 4.25
N SER A 427 -12.52 19.97 4.00
CA SER A 427 -13.87 19.95 4.61
C SER A 427 -14.14 18.75 5.50
N ASN A 428 -13.17 17.87 5.75
CA ASN A 428 -13.38 16.73 6.63
C ASN A 428 -13.75 17.20 8.05
N THR A 429 -14.72 16.52 8.64
CA THR A 429 -15.30 16.89 9.94
C THR A 429 -14.71 16.11 11.10
N VAL A 430 -13.99 15.04 10.82
CA VAL A 430 -13.35 14.16 11.79
C VAL A 430 -11.85 14.19 11.51
N PRO A 431 -10.99 14.46 12.48
CA PRO A 431 -9.53 14.44 12.31
C PRO A 431 -9.08 13.11 11.69
N THR A 432 -8.27 13.20 10.65
CA THR A 432 -7.83 12.03 9.90
C THR A 432 -6.32 11.92 9.88
N LEU A 433 -5.81 10.76 10.29
CA LEU A 433 -4.41 10.38 10.24
C LEU A 433 -4.17 9.60 8.94
N TRP A 434 -3.31 10.11 8.09
CA TRP A 434 -2.94 9.52 6.80
C TRP A 434 -1.56 8.92 6.91
N VAL A 435 -1.39 7.66 6.52
CA VAL A 435 -0.11 6.96 6.62
C VAL A 435 0.37 6.57 5.23
N THR A 436 1.61 6.92 4.90
CA THR A 436 2.26 6.55 3.63
C THR A 436 3.69 6.08 3.83
N ASN A 437 4.11 5.17 2.97
CA ASN A 437 5.51 4.76 2.85
C ASN A 437 6.27 5.60 1.81
N ARG A 438 5.54 6.33 0.94
CA ARG A 438 6.10 7.05 -0.22
C ARG A 438 5.49 8.44 -0.34
N ILE A 439 6.04 9.40 0.39
CA ILE A 439 5.57 10.79 0.35
C ILE A 439 5.69 11.41 -1.04
N GLU A 440 6.65 10.94 -1.84
CA GLU A 440 6.94 11.43 -3.19
C GLU A 440 5.75 11.25 -4.13
N GLN A 441 4.92 10.23 -3.92
CA GLN A 441 3.71 9.97 -4.73
C GLN A 441 2.60 10.97 -4.48
N ILE A 442 2.60 11.65 -3.32
CA ILE A 442 1.59 12.66 -3.01
C ILE A 442 1.99 13.98 -3.66
N ASP A 443 1.11 14.51 -4.55
CA ASP A 443 1.33 15.81 -5.20
C ASP A 443 1.59 16.91 -4.15
N PRO A 444 2.59 17.78 -4.34
CA PRO A 444 2.86 18.93 -3.47
C PRO A 444 1.63 19.80 -3.19
N ALA A 445 0.67 19.86 -4.13
CA ALA A 445 -0.58 20.59 -3.95
C ALA A 445 -1.47 19.97 -2.86
N PHE A 446 -1.45 18.65 -2.71
CA PHE A 446 -2.15 17.96 -1.63
C PHE A 446 -1.39 18.06 -0.31
N ARG A 447 -0.04 17.91 -0.33
CA ARG A 447 0.79 17.97 0.87
C ARG A 447 0.55 19.27 1.66
N ARG A 448 0.39 20.41 0.98
CA ARG A 448 0.13 21.71 1.62
C ARG A 448 -1.18 21.79 2.42
N ARG A 449 -2.10 20.83 2.25
CA ARG A 449 -3.39 20.80 2.93
C ARG A 449 -3.41 19.93 4.18
N PHE A 450 -2.30 19.26 4.46
CA PHE A 450 -2.15 18.57 5.73
C PHE A 450 -1.77 19.59 6.82
N ALA A 451 -2.48 19.55 7.93
CA ALA A 451 -2.23 20.43 9.06
C ALA A 451 -0.89 20.14 9.76
N TYR A 452 -0.45 18.90 9.71
CA TYR A 452 0.81 18.46 10.30
C TYR A 452 1.45 17.33 9.48
N HIS A 453 2.80 17.34 9.40
CA HIS A 453 3.59 16.33 8.71
C HIS A 453 4.59 15.76 9.69
N LEU A 454 4.58 14.44 9.89
CA LEU A 454 5.52 13.76 10.78
C LEU A 454 6.25 12.66 10.02
N GLU A 455 7.56 12.81 9.90
CA GLU A 455 8.43 11.78 9.33
C GLU A 455 8.88 10.80 10.40
N LEU A 456 8.53 9.53 10.22
CA LEU A 456 8.98 8.46 11.10
C LEU A 456 10.14 7.70 10.44
N ARG A 457 11.35 7.93 10.94
CA ARG A 457 12.57 7.23 10.53
C ARG A 457 12.88 6.08 11.48
N SER A 458 13.84 5.26 11.11
CA SER A 458 14.40 4.27 12.03
C SER A 458 14.96 4.97 13.27
N PRO A 459 14.75 4.42 14.48
CA PRO A 459 15.24 5.05 15.70
C PRO A 459 16.75 5.32 15.65
N PRO A 460 17.23 6.47 16.16
CA PRO A 460 18.65 6.76 16.25
C PRO A 460 19.36 5.75 17.17
N PRO A 461 20.68 5.57 17.07
CA PRO A 461 21.40 4.52 17.81
C PRO A 461 21.09 4.47 19.30
N GLY A 462 20.97 5.62 19.96
CA GLY A 462 20.69 5.70 21.41
C GLY A 462 19.29 5.24 21.81
N ALA A 463 18.29 5.40 20.95
CA ALA A 463 16.92 4.93 21.20
C ALA A 463 16.67 3.50 20.69
N ARG A 464 17.53 3.01 19.80
CA ARG A 464 17.36 1.71 19.12
C ARG A 464 17.42 0.54 20.08
N GLU A 465 18.30 0.59 21.08
CA GLU A 465 18.42 -0.47 22.08
C GLU A 465 17.11 -0.69 22.84
N GLY A 466 16.44 0.36 23.28
CA GLY A 466 15.14 0.26 23.97
C GLY A 466 14.09 -0.40 23.08
N VAL A 467 14.02 -0.02 21.81
CA VAL A 467 13.10 -0.60 20.82
C VAL A 467 13.42 -2.08 20.58
N VAL A 468 14.68 -2.43 20.42
CA VAL A 468 15.13 -3.83 20.25
C VAL A 468 14.77 -4.66 21.47
N ARG A 469 15.09 -4.21 22.69
CA ARG A 469 14.76 -4.92 23.94
C ARG A 469 13.29 -5.15 24.09
N LYS A 470 12.47 -4.12 23.82
CA LYS A 470 11.01 -4.24 23.87
C LYS A 470 10.44 -5.21 22.84
N THR A 471 10.96 -5.19 21.62
CA THR A 471 10.52 -6.12 20.56
C THR A 471 10.94 -7.57 20.84
N LEU A 472 12.03 -7.75 21.58
CA LEU A 472 12.51 -9.06 22.04
C LEU A 472 11.88 -9.51 23.38
N GLU A 473 10.95 -8.73 23.94
CA GLU A 473 10.31 -9.07 25.22
C GLU A 473 9.66 -10.45 25.17
N GLY A 474 9.95 -11.29 26.18
CA GLY A 474 9.51 -12.68 26.24
C GLY A 474 10.35 -13.66 25.40
N VAL A 475 11.53 -13.25 24.93
CA VAL A 475 12.52 -14.11 24.28
C VAL A 475 13.83 -14.05 25.05
N GLN A 476 14.39 -15.20 25.41
CA GLN A 476 15.69 -15.26 26.07
C GLN A 476 16.81 -15.10 25.02
N VAL A 477 17.49 -13.97 25.06
CA VAL A 477 18.64 -13.65 24.19
C VAL A 477 19.76 -13.04 25.03
N SER A 478 21.00 -13.15 24.53
CA SER A 478 22.14 -12.55 25.20
C SER A 478 22.22 -11.04 24.99
N ASP A 479 22.84 -10.32 25.93
CA ASP A 479 23.06 -8.88 25.77
C ASP A 479 23.98 -8.57 24.58
N ASP A 480 24.92 -9.45 24.25
CA ASP A 480 25.76 -9.33 23.06
C ASP A 480 24.92 -9.40 21.79
N PHE A 481 23.90 -10.24 21.75
CA PHE A 481 22.98 -10.31 20.62
C PHE A 481 22.13 -9.05 20.48
N VAL A 482 21.62 -8.52 21.59
CA VAL A 482 20.92 -7.21 21.62
C VAL A 482 21.83 -6.10 21.10
N ALA A 483 23.08 -6.04 21.56
CA ALA A 483 24.06 -5.06 21.09
C ALA A 483 24.33 -5.20 19.59
N LYS A 484 24.42 -6.45 19.08
CA LYS A 484 24.61 -6.74 17.66
C LYS A 484 23.42 -6.27 16.82
N LEU A 485 22.18 -6.49 17.27
CA LEU A 485 20.97 -6.01 16.58
C LEU A 485 20.88 -4.48 16.63
N THR A 486 21.21 -3.87 17.76
CA THR A 486 21.23 -2.41 17.93
C THR A 486 22.23 -1.73 16.99
N ALA A 487 23.39 -2.33 16.79
CA ALA A 487 24.43 -1.81 15.89
C ALA A 487 24.04 -1.95 14.40
N ARG A 488 23.07 -2.81 14.06
CA ARG A 488 22.66 -3.03 12.67
C ARG A 488 21.85 -1.85 12.14
N LYS A 489 22.36 -1.20 11.09
CA LYS A 489 21.69 -0.07 10.44
C LYS A 489 20.45 -0.52 9.65
N GLY A 490 19.45 0.35 9.58
CA GLY A 490 18.25 0.11 8.78
C GLY A 490 17.30 -0.98 9.32
N LEU A 491 17.59 -1.59 10.48
CA LEU A 491 16.74 -2.60 11.07
C LEU A 491 15.48 -1.94 11.66
N THR A 492 14.32 -2.37 11.18
CA THR A 492 13.03 -1.84 11.64
C THR A 492 12.40 -2.73 12.71
N PRO A 493 11.57 -2.16 13.63
CA PRO A 493 10.85 -2.94 14.63
C PRO A 493 9.99 -4.06 14.03
N ALA A 494 9.39 -3.84 12.88
CA ALA A 494 8.59 -4.85 12.18
C ALA A 494 9.44 -6.03 11.71
N GLN A 495 10.66 -5.80 11.24
CA GLN A 495 11.57 -6.87 10.84
C GLN A 495 11.98 -7.72 12.04
N ILE A 496 12.28 -7.09 13.18
CA ILE A 496 12.61 -7.81 14.42
C ILE A 496 11.41 -8.64 14.88
N HIS A 497 10.23 -8.05 14.91
CA HIS A 497 8.99 -8.75 15.32
C HIS A 497 8.72 -9.96 14.42
N THR A 498 8.88 -9.83 13.11
CA THR A 498 8.72 -10.93 12.15
C THR A 498 9.76 -12.02 12.39
N ALA A 499 11.01 -11.65 12.63
CA ALA A 499 12.09 -12.60 12.91
C ALA A 499 11.87 -13.35 14.24
N VAL A 500 11.42 -12.65 15.27
CA VAL A 500 11.04 -13.26 16.58
C VAL A 500 9.86 -14.22 16.40
N ARG A 501 8.83 -13.82 15.68
CA ARG A 501 7.68 -14.68 15.38
C ARG A 501 8.11 -15.93 14.63
N PHE A 502 8.96 -15.78 13.61
CA PHE A 502 9.54 -16.92 12.88
C PHE A 502 10.30 -17.85 13.81
N ALA A 503 11.20 -17.30 14.65
CA ALA A 503 12.02 -18.08 15.56
C ALA A 503 11.16 -18.87 16.56
N ARG A 504 10.09 -18.26 17.12
CA ARG A 504 9.14 -18.95 18.01
C ARG A 504 8.41 -20.11 17.32
N LEU A 505 8.00 -19.92 16.06
CA LEU A 505 7.31 -20.95 15.29
C LEU A 505 8.25 -22.06 14.80
N ALA A 506 9.50 -21.72 14.52
CA ALA A 506 10.52 -22.68 14.07
C ALA A 506 11.24 -23.41 15.22
N SER A 507 11.07 -22.94 16.46
CA SER A 507 11.62 -23.62 17.63
C SER A 507 10.76 -24.83 17.99
N PRO A 508 11.38 -25.99 18.30
CA PRO A 508 10.63 -27.15 18.77
C PRO A 508 9.89 -26.82 20.07
N PRO A 509 8.72 -27.43 20.33
CA PRO A 509 7.94 -27.15 21.54
C PRO A 509 8.74 -27.56 22.79
N GLU A 510 8.72 -26.72 23.80
CA GLU A 510 9.52 -26.79 25.06
C GLU A 510 9.46 -28.13 25.81
N LYS A 511 8.53 -29.01 25.50
CA LYS A 511 8.38 -30.35 26.13
C LYS A 511 9.28 -31.46 25.53
N ALA A 512 10.05 -31.16 24.46
CA ALA A 512 10.88 -32.17 23.77
C ALA A 512 12.38 -32.15 24.17
N LEU A 513 12.81 -31.16 24.94
CA LEU A 513 14.23 -30.95 25.28
C LEU A 513 14.56 -31.36 26.72
N THR A 514 14.43 -32.66 27.05
CA THR A 514 14.81 -33.16 28.38
C THR A 514 16.10 -33.97 28.44
N THR A 515 16.85 -34.08 27.31
CA THR A 515 18.17 -34.74 27.31
C THR A 515 19.18 -34.06 26.40
N PRO A 516 20.46 -33.96 26.81
CA PRO A 516 21.51 -33.26 26.05
C PRO A 516 21.87 -33.91 24.69
N MET A 517 21.37 -35.09 24.38
CA MET A 517 21.65 -35.82 23.13
C MET A 517 20.77 -35.38 21.94
N ASP A 518 19.62 -34.73 22.17
CA ASP A 518 18.68 -34.43 21.09
C ASP A 518 18.99 -33.14 20.33
N VAL A 519 19.89 -32.29 20.88
CA VAL A 519 20.26 -31.02 20.27
C VAL A 519 21.08 -31.19 18.99
N GLN A 520 21.88 -32.27 18.90
CA GLN A 520 22.69 -32.50 17.68
C GLN A 520 21.88 -33.17 16.54
N GLN A 521 20.78 -33.85 16.86
CA GLN A 521 19.95 -34.49 15.82
C GLN A 521 18.91 -33.54 15.23
N SER A 522 18.41 -32.58 16.00
CA SER A 522 17.42 -31.61 15.50
C SER A 522 18.01 -30.53 14.56
N ALA A 523 19.31 -30.26 14.65
CA ALA A 523 20.01 -29.37 13.72
C ALA A 523 20.22 -29.98 12.32
N GLY A 524 20.17 -31.31 12.19
CA GLY A 524 20.31 -32.03 10.92
C GLY A 524 18.99 -32.24 10.14
N ALA A 525 17.82 -32.04 10.79
CA ALA A 525 16.52 -32.37 10.20
C ALA A 525 15.88 -31.25 9.35
N LEU A 526 16.51 -30.09 9.27
CA LEU A 526 16.02 -28.94 8.49
C LEU A 526 16.72 -28.77 7.13
N SER A 527 17.35 -29.83 6.58
CA SER A 527 17.76 -29.86 5.18
C SER A 527 16.60 -30.36 4.30
N LEU A 528 16.04 -29.45 3.50
CA LEU A 528 15.04 -29.75 2.49
C LEU A 528 15.56 -30.76 1.48
N PRO A 529 14.75 -31.69 0.97
CA PRO A 529 15.19 -32.66 -0.02
C PRO A 529 15.43 -31.97 -1.37
N ALA A 530 16.63 -32.12 -1.90
CA ALA A 530 16.93 -31.78 -3.29
C ALA A 530 16.31 -32.85 -4.20
N GLY A 531 15.72 -32.37 -5.29
CA GLY A 531 14.95 -33.15 -6.24
C GLY A 531 15.67 -34.34 -6.85
N ALA A 532 14.84 -35.29 -7.25
CA ALA A 532 15.15 -36.56 -7.86
C ALA A 532 15.91 -36.43 -9.19
N ALA A 533 16.99 -37.17 -9.32
CA ALA A 533 17.46 -37.73 -10.59
C ALA A 533 18.10 -39.11 -10.31
N GLY A 534 17.72 -40.06 -11.09
CA GLY A 534 17.88 -41.52 -10.94
C GLY A 534 19.29 -42.04 -11.18
N PRO A 535 19.44 -43.39 -11.32
CA PRO A 535 20.50 -44.15 -10.69
C PRO A 535 21.66 -44.54 -11.62
N ALA A 536 22.89 -44.70 -11.03
CA ALA A 536 23.83 -45.65 -11.57
C ALA A 536 24.98 -45.95 -10.58
N SER A 537 24.95 -47.15 -10.08
CA SER A 537 25.97 -48.21 -9.96
C SER A 537 27.36 -47.95 -9.36
N THR A 538 27.65 -48.87 -8.41
CA THR A 538 28.85 -49.72 -8.16
C THR A 538 30.02 -49.12 -7.38
N ASP A 539 30.07 -49.62 -6.15
CA ASP A 539 31.16 -50.46 -5.54
C ASP A 539 32.63 -49.95 -5.61
N ARG A 540 33.17 -49.73 -4.41
CA ARG A 540 34.44 -50.29 -3.95
C ARG A 540 34.86 -49.81 -2.53
N ARG A 541 34.96 -50.83 -1.68
CA ARG A 541 35.65 -50.78 -0.39
C ARG A 541 37.10 -50.33 -0.50
N ARG A 542 37.59 -49.54 0.48
CA ARG A 542 38.88 -49.83 1.16
C ARG A 542 39.07 -48.94 2.40
N SER A 543 39.08 -49.55 3.52
CA SER A 543 40.03 -49.58 4.66
C SER A 543 40.68 -48.28 5.16
N ALA A 544 40.47 -48.06 6.47
CA ALA A 544 41.19 -47.12 7.33
C ALA A 544 42.64 -47.49 7.51
N PRO A 545 43.48 -46.56 7.96
CA PRO A 545 44.12 -46.80 9.22
C PRO A 545 44.07 -45.64 10.21
N SER A 546 44.11 -46.05 11.45
CA SER A 546 44.23 -45.38 12.72
C SER A 546 45.55 -44.60 12.86
N GLY A 547 45.48 -43.41 13.49
CA GLY A 547 46.67 -42.67 13.96
C GLY A 547 46.23 -41.51 14.83
N GLY A 548 46.32 -41.71 16.17
CA GLY A 548 46.04 -40.68 17.13
C GLY A 548 47.17 -39.65 17.26
N SER A 549 46.80 -38.44 17.59
CA SER A 549 47.64 -37.50 18.36
C SER A 549 46.78 -36.46 19.04
N GLU A 550 47.06 -36.18 20.25
CA GLU A 550 46.39 -35.39 21.25
C GLU A 550 46.34 -33.88 20.96
N PRO A 551 45.56 -33.13 21.74
CA PRO A 551 45.10 -31.79 21.36
C PRO A 551 46.04 -30.72 21.90
N HIS A 552 46.28 -29.70 21.06
CA HIS A 552 46.82 -28.41 21.53
C HIS A 552 45.73 -27.34 21.55
N ALA A 553 45.48 -26.86 22.75
CA ALA A 553 45.03 -25.57 23.28
C ALA A 553 44.30 -24.60 22.34
N VAL A 554 42.99 -24.58 22.43
CA VAL A 554 42.08 -23.62 23.04
C VAL A 554 42.36 -22.15 22.69
N GLY A 555 41.78 -21.73 21.54
CA GLY A 555 41.31 -20.37 21.35
C GLY A 555 39.93 -20.25 22.02
N SER A 556 39.67 -19.14 22.67
CA SER A 556 38.44 -18.86 23.42
C SER A 556 37.20 -19.14 22.61
N VAL A 557 36.52 -20.22 22.94
CA VAL A 557 35.22 -20.59 22.40
C VAL A 557 34.21 -19.62 23.01
N GLY A 558 33.68 -18.69 22.21
CA GLY A 558 32.53 -17.90 22.58
C GLY A 558 31.37 -18.82 22.95
N ALA A 559 30.56 -18.43 23.93
CA ALA A 559 29.39 -19.16 24.37
C ALA A 559 28.51 -19.58 23.17
N PRO A 560 27.94 -20.78 23.18
CA PRO A 560 27.12 -21.28 22.09
C PRO A 560 25.93 -20.32 21.87
N ILE A 561 25.82 -19.76 20.67
CA ILE A 561 24.68 -18.95 20.23
C ILE A 561 23.42 -19.76 20.45
N SER A 562 22.42 -19.20 21.14
CA SER A 562 21.17 -19.92 21.38
C SER A 562 20.49 -20.23 20.04
N LEU A 563 19.74 -21.32 19.96
CA LEU A 563 18.99 -21.67 18.77
C LEU A 563 18.07 -20.51 18.33
N MET A 564 17.47 -19.83 19.30
CA MET A 564 16.58 -18.70 19.07
C MET A 564 17.32 -17.54 18.38
N GLU A 565 18.51 -17.17 18.86
CA GLU A 565 19.34 -16.12 18.25
C GLU A 565 19.73 -16.47 16.82
N SER A 566 20.12 -17.72 16.58
CA SER A 566 20.49 -18.19 15.24
C SER A 566 19.33 -18.13 14.24
N LEU A 567 18.12 -18.46 14.69
CA LEU A 567 16.90 -18.40 13.86
C LEU A 567 16.49 -16.95 13.55
N ILE A 568 16.55 -16.07 14.55
CA ILE A 568 16.29 -14.63 14.35
C ILE A 568 17.29 -14.06 13.34
N GLU A 569 18.58 -14.32 13.52
CA GLU A 569 19.65 -13.82 12.63
C GLU A 569 19.48 -14.35 11.20
N ARG A 570 19.17 -15.63 11.05
CA ARG A 570 18.90 -16.24 9.74
C ARG A 570 17.72 -15.59 9.03
N GLN A 571 16.62 -15.33 9.73
CA GLN A 571 15.46 -14.65 9.14
C GLN A 571 15.77 -13.22 8.74
N LEU A 572 16.47 -12.48 9.58
CA LEU A 572 16.87 -11.10 9.26
C LEU A 572 17.82 -11.04 8.05
N LYS A 573 18.74 -12.00 7.94
CA LYS A 573 19.63 -12.10 6.78
C LYS A 573 18.84 -12.41 5.48
N ASN A 574 17.89 -13.33 5.56
CA ASN A 574 17.06 -13.66 4.41
C ASN A 574 16.15 -12.48 4.00
N ALA A 575 15.63 -11.75 4.97
CA ALA A 575 14.85 -10.55 4.71
C ALA A 575 15.66 -9.45 4.01
N ASP A 576 16.90 -9.24 4.41
CA ASP A 576 17.79 -8.27 3.73
C ASP A 576 18.05 -8.66 2.27
N ILE A 577 18.31 -9.95 2.02
CA ILE A 577 18.51 -10.46 0.65
C ILE A 577 17.24 -10.23 -0.19
N ALA A 578 16.06 -10.52 0.38
CA ALA A 578 14.77 -10.36 -0.30
C ALA A 578 14.43 -8.89 -0.58
N LEU A 579 14.85 -7.98 0.29
CA LEU A 579 14.64 -6.53 0.14
C LEU A 579 15.69 -5.86 -0.75
N GLY A 580 16.67 -6.63 -1.26
CA GLY A 580 17.75 -6.06 -2.06
C GLY A 580 18.75 -5.21 -1.25
N ASN A 581 18.63 -5.22 0.08
CA ASN A 581 19.61 -4.60 0.94
C ASN A 581 20.91 -5.38 0.75
N LYS A 582 21.91 -4.74 0.15
CA LYS A 582 23.27 -5.31 0.15
C LYS A 582 23.60 -5.57 1.62
N ALA A 583 23.80 -6.84 1.99
CA ALA A 583 24.33 -7.14 3.31
C ALA A 583 25.53 -6.21 3.49
N GLU A 584 25.49 -5.36 4.53
CA GLU A 584 26.71 -4.66 4.94
C GLU A 584 27.75 -5.76 5.04
N ALA A 585 28.70 -5.78 4.12
CA ALA A 585 29.82 -6.68 4.21
C ALA A 585 30.38 -6.43 5.59
N ALA A 586 30.20 -7.40 6.49
CA ALA A 586 30.67 -7.35 7.88
C ALA A 586 32.02 -6.68 7.83
N GLY A 587 32.10 -5.47 8.39
CA GLY A 587 33.07 -4.44 8.07
C GLY A 587 34.36 -5.09 7.71
N ARG A 588 34.85 -4.88 6.50
CA ARG A 588 36.12 -5.44 6.05
C ARG A 588 37.12 -5.04 7.12
N ARG A 589 37.31 -5.92 8.09
CA ARG A 589 38.40 -5.70 9.08
C ARG A 589 39.61 -5.44 8.24
N SER A 590 40.13 -4.23 8.33
CA SER A 590 41.38 -3.86 7.61
C SER A 590 42.34 -5.00 7.85
N ALA A 591 42.70 -5.71 6.80
CA ALA A 591 43.63 -6.84 6.90
C ALA A 591 45.01 -6.39 7.38
N THR A 592 45.25 -5.08 7.43
CA THR A 592 46.50 -4.42 7.79
C THR A 592 46.34 -3.55 9.03
N CYS A 593 47.39 -3.43 9.80
CA CYS A 593 47.51 -2.52 10.93
C CYS A 593 47.40 -1.08 10.40
N TYR A 594 46.40 -0.31 10.83
CA TYR A 594 46.21 1.06 10.41
C TYR A 594 46.90 2.00 11.42
N ASP A 595 47.97 2.67 10.95
CA ASP A 595 48.67 3.71 11.69
C ASP A 595 48.84 4.96 10.80
N LEU A 596 48.56 6.14 11.34
CA LEU A 596 48.71 7.41 10.64
C LEU A 596 50.14 7.63 10.16
N ALA A 597 51.15 7.09 10.89
CA ALA A 597 52.57 7.15 10.50
C ALA A 597 52.86 6.38 9.21
N MET A 598 52.04 5.39 8.87
CA MET A 598 52.15 4.59 7.64
C MET A 598 51.42 5.22 6.42
N LEU A 599 50.89 6.43 6.55
CA LEU A 599 50.32 7.16 5.44
C LEU A 599 51.31 8.19 4.88
N ASN A 600 51.50 8.19 3.57
CA ASN A 600 52.22 9.26 2.89
C ASN A 600 51.23 10.27 2.33
N VAL A 601 51.02 11.37 3.05
CA VAL A 601 50.07 12.42 2.68
C VAL A 601 50.75 13.77 2.58
N GLU A 602 50.34 14.55 1.62
CA GLU A 602 50.74 15.94 1.45
C GLU A 602 49.54 16.84 1.66
N SER A 603 49.60 17.70 2.66
CA SER A 603 48.57 18.69 2.92
C SER A 603 49.18 19.97 3.49
N ARG A 604 48.48 21.09 3.40
CA ARG A 604 48.89 22.37 3.94
C ARG A 604 49.05 22.37 5.47
N PHE A 605 48.34 21.50 6.17
CA PHE A 605 48.36 21.38 7.63
C PHE A 605 48.56 19.90 8.02
N GLU A 606 49.15 19.66 9.14
CA GLU A 606 49.35 18.31 9.68
C GLU A 606 48.04 17.63 10.02
N LEU A 607 47.89 16.32 9.70
CA LEU A 607 46.66 15.55 9.93
C LEU A 607 46.14 15.62 11.38
N PRO A 608 46.99 15.48 12.44
CA PRO A 608 46.52 15.60 13.83
C PRO A 608 45.86 16.94 14.10
N ARG A 609 46.39 18.02 13.52
CA ARG A 609 45.85 19.38 13.67
C ARG A 609 44.50 19.52 12.96
N ILE A 610 44.32 18.92 11.77
CA ILE A 610 43.07 18.90 11.06
C ILE A 610 42.02 18.14 11.87
N ILE A 611 42.36 16.94 12.39
CA ILE A 611 41.43 16.12 13.18
C ILE A 611 40.99 16.86 14.47
N ALA A 612 41.94 17.50 15.18
CA ALA A 612 41.64 18.30 16.36
C ALA A 612 40.71 19.48 16.04
N ALA A 613 40.91 20.14 14.89
CA ALA A 613 40.02 21.24 14.45
C ALA A 613 38.64 20.74 14.12
N LEU A 614 38.48 19.60 13.47
CA LEU A 614 37.19 18.96 13.17
C LEU A 614 36.47 18.57 14.47
N LYS A 615 37.20 18.02 15.44
CA LYS A 615 36.64 17.66 16.76
C LYS A 615 36.12 18.88 17.51
N SER A 616 36.80 20.00 17.44
CA SER A 616 36.39 21.21 18.13
C SER A 616 35.24 21.97 17.45
N ARG A 617 35.15 21.91 16.13
CA ARG A 617 34.19 22.66 15.36
C ARG A 617 32.97 21.87 14.94
N GLY A 618 33.03 20.55 14.84
CA GLY A 618 31.95 19.66 14.44
C GLY A 618 31.58 19.73 12.95
N HIS A 619 32.24 20.56 12.14
CA HIS A 619 31.94 20.69 10.71
C HIS A 619 33.23 20.91 9.88
N GLY A 620 33.16 20.51 8.62
CA GLY A 620 34.25 20.72 7.67
C GLY A 620 34.12 19.86 6.41
N THR A 621 34.71 20.31 5.31
CA THR A 621 34.70 19.62 4.03
C THR A 621 36.13 19.21 3.64
N LEU A 622 36.33 17.91 3.37
CA LEU A 622 37.63 17.36 3.03
C LEU A 622 37.61 16.66 1.67
N CYS A 623 38.62 16.86 0.87
CA CYS A 623 38.82 16.13 -0.38
C CYS A 623 40.13 15.29 -0.25
N PHE A 624 39.98 13.97 -0.34
CA PHE A 624 41.08 13.01 -0.37
C PHE A 624 41.34 12.57 -1.79
N TYR A 625 42.51 12.86 -2.33
CA TYR A 625 42.82 12.55 -3.70
C TYR A 625 44.18 11.86 -3.86
N GLY A 626 44.31 11.04 -4.89
CA GLY A 626 45.54 10.29 -5.20
C GLY A 626 45.31 8.87 -5.64
N PRO A 627 46.37 8.10 -5.89
CA PRO A 627 46.28 6.74 -6.43
C PRO A 627 45.38 5.80 -5.60
N PRO A 628 44.78 4.77 -6.20
CA PRO A 628 44.02 3.78 -5.47
C PRO A 628 44.90 3.01 -4.47
N GLY A 629 44.30 2.54 -3.37
CA GLY A 629 44.99 1.74 -2.36
C GLY A 629 45.91 2.52 -1.41
N THR A 630 45.94 3.85 -1.46
CA THR A 630 46.76 4.71 -0.60
C THR A 630 46.20 4.95 0.80
N GLY A 631 44.98 4.44 1.12
CA GLY A 631 44.38 4.53 2.45
C GLY A 631 43.39 5.67 2.64
N LYS A 632 42.80 6.25 1.56
CA LYS A 632 41.84 7.37 1.60
C LYS A 632 40.63 7.03 2.47
N THR A 633 39.94 5.93 2.18
CA THR A 633 38.74 5.46 2.91
C THR A 633 39.09 5.12 4.36
N ALA A 634 40.24 4.51 4.60
CA ALA A 634 40.71 4.16 5.95
C ALA A 634 41.00 5.39 6.83
N LEU A 635 41.49 6.51 6.25
CA LEU A 635 41.62 7.77 6.97
C LEU A 635 40.26 8.35 7.35
N ALA A 636 39.25 8.25 6.49
CA ALA A 636 37.89 8.70 6.82
C ALA A 636 37.29 7.89 7.98
N GLU A 637 37.47 6.56 7.98
CA GLU A 637 37.08 5.68 9.09
C GLU A 637 37.81 6.06 10.40
N HIS A 638 39.12 6.34 10.32
CA HIS A 638 39.91 6.77 11.47
C HIS A 638 39.44 8.12 12.03
N ILE A 639 39.12 9.07 11.16
CA ILE A 639 38.57 10.38 11.56
C ILE A 639 37.22 10.17 12.28
N ALA A 640 36.28 9.41 11.70
CA ALA A 640 34.99 9.15 12.32
C ALA A 640 35.13 8.49 13.70
N LYS A 641 36.04 7.50 13.82
CA LYS A 641 36.34 6.84 15.09
C LYS A 641 36.93 7.78 16.13
N THR A 642 37.86 8.66 15.72
CA THR A 642 38.50 9.64 16.63
C THR A 642 37.52 10.72 17.09
N LEU A 643 36.53 11.03 16.27
CA LEU A 643 35.47 11.98 16.58
C LEU A 643 34.31 11.33 17.36
N GLU A 644 34.35 10.01 17.55
CA GLU A 644 33.26 9.24 18.17
C GLU A 644 31.90 9.44 17.46
N GLN A 645 31.93 9.64 16.13
CA GLN A 645 30.77 9.83 15.29
C GLN A 645 30.58 8.63 14.36
N PRO A 646 29.32 8.26 14.02
CA PRO A 646 29.09 7.22 13.04
C PRO A 646 29.62 7.66 11.67
N LEU A 647 30.11 6.72 10.86
CA LEU A 647 30.51 6.97 9.49
C LEU A 647 29.38 6.52 8.54
N LEU A 648 28.84 7.45 7.77
CA LEU A 648 27.92 7.15 6.68
C LEU A 648 28.70 7.14 5.36
N THR A 649 28.91 5.95 4.80
CA THR A 649 29.61 5.79 3.52
C THR A 649 28.60 5.58 2.39
N LYS A 650 28.71 6.40 1.35
CA LYS A 650 27.97 6.26 0.08
C LYS A 650 28.97 6.17 -1.07
N GLN A 651 28.63 5.37 -2.07
CA GLN A 651 29.38 5.32 -3.33
C GLN A 651 28.63 6.10 -4.40
N ALA A 652 29.32 6.56 -5.43
CA ALA A 652 28.68 7.25 -6.55
C ALA A 652 27.56 6.37 -7.18
N SER A 653 27.79 5.07 -7.29
CA SER A 653 26.80 4.09 -7.78
C SER A 653 25.53 4.01 -6.95
N ASP A 654 25.55 4.36 -5.67
CA ASP A 654 24.37 4.30 -4.79
C ASP A 654 23.43 5.50 -5.00
N LEU A 655 23.93 6.58 -5.59
CA LEU A 655 23.21 7.81 -5.84
C LEU A 655 22.69 7.92 -7.27
N MET A 656 23.37 7.30 -8.24
CA MET A 656 23.01 7.36 -9.65
C MET A 656 21.72 6.62 -9.95
N SER A 657 20.81 7.27 -10.67
CA SER A 657 19.57 6.66 -11.18
C SER A 657 19.45 6.83 -12.69
N LYS A 658 18.66 5.96 -13.32
CA LYS A 658 18.28 6.02 -14.73
C LYS A 658 17.25 7.13 -15.02
N TYR A 659 16.59 7.63 -13.99
CA TYR A 659 15.51 8.59 -14.10
C TYR A 659 16.01 10.00 -13.77
N VAL A 660 15.66 10.95 -14.62
CA VAL A 660 16.03 12.36 -14.45
C VAL A 660 15.38 12.94 -13.19
N GLY A 661 16.18 13.57 -12.32
CA GLY A 661 15.74 14.15 -11.05
C GLY A 661 15.83 13.22 -9.84
N GLU A 662 16.03 11.92 -10.04
CA GLU A 662 16.12 10.96 -8.95
C GLU A 662 17.53 10.95 -8.31
N THR A 663 18.56 11.18 -9.12
CA THR A 663 19.94 11.35 -8.64
C THR A 663 20.06 12.54 -7.67
N GLU A 664 19.46 13.67 -8.01
CA GLU A 664 19.42 14.88 -7.18
C GLU A 664 18.66 14.64 -5.87
N GLN A 665 17.55 13.89 -5.93
CA GLN A 665 16.79 13.51 -4.74
C GLN A 665 17.60 12.58 -3.83
N ASN A 666 18.32 11.61 -4.40
CA ASN A 666 19.20 10.71 -3.66
C ASN A 666 20.35 11.47 -2.97
N MET A 667 20.95 12.46 -3.65
CA MET A 667 21.94 13.33 -3.04
C MET A 667 21.38 14.13 -1.87
N ALA A 668 20.23 14.76 -2.04
CA ALA A 668 19.56 15.50 -0.98
C ALA A 668 19.17 14.58 0.21
N ALA A 669 18.76 13.34 -0.07
CA ALA A 669 18.47 12.35 0.95
C ALA A 669 19.72 11.92 1.72
N MET A 670 20.86 11.71 1.03
CA MET A 670 22.15 11.39 1.63
C MET A 670 22.60 12.44 2.65
N PHE A 671 22.53 13.73 2.30
CA PHE A 671 22.92 14.81 3.23
C PHE A 671 21.97 14.88 4.43
N ARG A 672 20.65 14.73 4.21
CA ARG A 672 19.66 14.69 5.31
C ARG A 672 19.86 13.50 6.24
N GLU A 673 20.18 12.32 5.69
CA GLU A 673 20.48 11.11 6.45
C GLU A 673 21.71 11.34 7.35
N ALA A 674 22.79 11.89 6.79
CA ALA A 674 24.01 12.19 7.52
C ALA A 674 23.79 13.22 8.64
N GLU A 675 22.97 14.24 8.40
CA GLU A 675 22.63 15.27 9.37
C GLU A 675 21.79 14.71 10.54
N ALA A 676 20.79 13.88 10.22
CA ALA A 676 19.96 13.24 11.23
C ALA A 676 20.73 12.26 12.12
N GLU A 677 21.70 11.54 11.56
CA GLU A 677 22.54 10.62 12.32
C GLU A 677 23.74 11.33 12.99
N LYS A 678 23.96 12.62 12.76
CA LYS A 678 25.15 13.37 13.16
C LYS A 678 26.45 12.63 12.75
N ALA A 679 26.42 12.06 11.55
CA ALA A 679 27.45 11.20 11.03
C ALA A 679 28.54 11.98 10.30
N VAL A 680 29.78 11.44 10.26
CA VAL A 680 30.73 11.83 9.24
C VAL A 680 30.29 11.23 7.92
N LEU A 681 30.00 12.07 6.91
CA LEU A 681 29.58 11.63 5.59
C LEU A 681 30.80 11.41 4.68
N LEU A 682 30.97 10.19 4.23
CA LEU A 682 31.98 9.80 3.24
C LEU A 682 31.31 9.49 1.90
N LEU A 683 31.66 10.26 0.86
CA LEU A 683 31.32 9.94 -0.52
C LEU A 683 32.57 9.38 -1.20
N ASP A 684 32.57 8.07 -1.42
CA ASP A 684 33.70 7.35 -2.03
C ASP A 684 33.55 7.33 -3.56
N GLU A 685 34.65 7.49 -4.27
CA GLU A 685 34.71 7.55 -5.73
C GLU A 685 33.79 8.64 -6.33
N ALA A 686 33.86 9.86 -5.79
CA ALA A 686 33.02 11.00 -6.17
C ALA A 686 33.32 11.56 -7.58
N ASP A 687 34.19 10.90 -8.35
CA ASP A 687 34.64 11.35 -9.66
C ASP A 687 33.50 11.75 -10.60
N SER A 688 32.41 10.99 -10.62
CA SER A 688 31.25 11.22 -11.50
C SER A 688 30.46 12.50 -11.15
N PHE A 689 30.41 12.88 -9.87
CA PHE A 689 29.59 14.01 -9.40
C PHE A 689 30.35 15.33 -9.23
N LEU A 690 31.66 15.30 -9.41
CA LEU A 690 32.52 16.46 -9.24
C LEU A 690 33.29 16.84 -10.51
N GLN A 691 32.91 16.26 -11.66
CA GLN A 691 33.57 16.52 -12.94
C GLN A 691 33.35 17.97 -13.40
N ASP A 692 34.32 18.48 -14.19
CA ASP A 692 34.27 19.82 -14.78
C ASP A 692 33.09 19.96 -15.71
N ARG A 693 32.16 20.84 -15.36
CA ARG A 693 30.93 21.13 -16.11
C ARG A 693 31.16 21.61 -17.54
N ARG A 694 32.37 22.11 -17.85
CA ARG A 694 32.73 22.56 -19.20
C ARG A 694 32.84 21.41 -20.19
N GLY A 695 33.02 20.19 -19.72
CA GLY A 695 33.04 18.96 -20.51
C GLY A 695 31.70 18.23 -20.58
N ALA A 696 30.67 18.70 -19.87
CA ALA A 696 29.37 18.04 -19.79
C ALA A 696 28.70 17.97 -21.18
N GLN A 697 28.31 16.77 -21.58
CA GLN A 697 27.59 16.54 -22.85
C GLN A 697 26.08 16.67 -22.71
N ARG A 698 25.56 16.61 -21.49
CA ARG A 698 24.13 16.60 -21.19
C ARG A 698 23.81 17.54 -20.04
N THR A 699 22.63 18.18 -20.12
CA THR A 699 22.19 19.18 -19.15
C THR A 699 22.06 18.65 -17.72
N TYR A 700 21.65 17.39 -17.54
CA TYR A 700 21.50 16.80 -16.22
C TYR A 700 22.83 16.60 -15.48
N GLU A 701 23.95 16.34 -16.18
CA GLU A 701 25.28 16.26 -15.57
C GLU A 701 25.66 17.57 -14.87
N VAL A 702 25.28 18.71 -15.45
CA VAL A 702 25.47 20.03 -14.82
C VAL A 702 24.60 20.21 -13.59
N THR A 703 23.37 19.70 -13.64
CA THR A 703 22.41 19.79 -12.53
C THR A 703 22.84 18.95 -11.34
N GLU A 704 23.32 17.74 -11.57
CA GLU A 704 23.85 16.84 -10.56
C GLU A 704 25.06 17.45 -9.81
N VAL A 705 26.02 18.01 -10.55
CA VAL A 705 27.16 18.74 -9.94
C VAL A 705 26.68 19.92 -9.10
N ASN A 706 25.70 20.69 -9.60
CA ASN A 706 25.17 21.84 -8.85
C ASN A 706 24.48 21.42 -7.56
N GLU A 707 23.68 20.35 -7.57
CA GLU A 707 23.00 19.83 -6.38
C GLU A 707 24.00 19.34 -5.35
N MET A 708 25.05 18.63 -5.79
CA MET A 708 26.14 18.21 -4.92
C MET A 708 26.82 19.41 -4.25
N LEU A 709 27.12 20.46 -5.02
CA LEU A 709 27.75 21.66 -4.51
C LEU A 709 26.89 22.40 -3.49
N GLN A 710 25.57 22.47 -3.72
CA GLN A 710 24.63 23.07 -2.78
C GLN A 710 24.48 22.22 -1.52
N GLY A 711 24.42 20.89 -1.65
CA GLY A 711 24.41 19.96 -0.52
C GLY A 711 25.62 20.13 0.37
N MET A 712 26.83 20.22 -0.23
CA MET A 712 28.08 20.45 0.50
C MET A 712 28.10 21.77 1.27
N GLU A 713 27.51 22.84 0.73
CA GLU A 713 27.45 24.16 1.39
C GLU A 713 26.47 24.21 2.56
N ARG A 714 25.34 23.49 2.42
CA ARG A 714 24.29 23.46 3.45
C ARG A 714 24.59 22.50 4.60
N TYR A 715 25.41 21.48 4.34
CA TYR A 715 25.66 20.43 5.31
C TYR A 715 26.44 20.96 6.52
N ALA A 716 25.84 20.88 7.69
CA ALA A 716 26.42 21.39 8.93
C ALA A 716 27.40 20.40 9.61
N GLY A 717 27.62 19.19 9.05
CA GLY A 717 28.50 18.15 9.58
C GLY A 717 29.85 18.08 8.88
N ILE A 718 30.52 16.93 9.01
CA ILE A 718 31.82 16.66 8.39
C ILE A 718 31.56 15.85 7.12
N PHE A 719 31.92 16.42 5.97
CA PHE A 719 31.84 15.80 4.66
C PHE A 719 33.22 15.47 4.13
N ILE A 720 33.44 14.23 3.76
CA ILE A 720 34.69 13.73 3.17
C ILE A 720 34.36 13.15 1.80
N CYS A 721 35.04 13.58 0.75
CA CYS A 721 34.96 12.93 -0.53
C CYS A 721 36.31 12.33 -0.92
N THR A 722 36.30 11.19 -1.62
CA THR A 722 37.47 10.60 -2.20
C THR A 722 37.41 10.60 -3.71
N THR A 723 38.55 10.78 -4.35
CA THR A 723 38.72 10.76 -5.81
C THR A 723 40.07 10.21 -6.21
N ASN A 724 40.11 9.55 -7.35
CA ASN A 724 41.34 9.14 -8.00
C ASN A 724 41.74 10.13 -9.13
N LEU A 725 40.83 10.99 -9.58
CA LEU A 725 40.94 11.86 -10.74
C LEU A 725 40.87 13.36 -10.36
N PHE A 726 41.84 13.83 -9.60
CA PHE A 726 41.83 15.21 -9.07
C PHE A 726 41.80 16.28 -10.16
N ASP A 727 42.49 16.06 -11.28
CA ASP A 727 42.57 17.04 -12.39
C ASP A 727 41.24 17.19 -13.16
N SER A 728 40.33 16.25 -13.02
CA SER A 728 39.01 16.29 -13.64
C SER A 728 37.93 16.95 -12.76
N ILE A 729 38.29 17.35 -11.53
CA ILE A 729 37.32 17.98 -10.61
C ILE A 729 37.00 19.42 -11.03
N ASP A 730 35.71 19.78 -10.99
CA ASP A 730 35.26 21.14 -11.20
C ASP A 730 35.92 22.14 -10.23
N GLN A 731 36.40 23.27 -10.76
CA GLN A 731 37.09 24.28 -9.95
C GLN A 731 36.22 24.90 -8.86
N ALA A 732 34.90 24.99 -9.09
CA ALA A 732 33.95 25.45 -8.08
C ALA A 732 33.80 24.44 -6.93
N ALA A 733 33.87 23.14 -7.23
CA ALA A 733 33.92 22.08 -6.20
C ALA A 733 35.17 22.17 -5.36
N LEU A 734 36.35 22.36 -6.01
CA LEU A 734 37.64 22.48 -5.31
C LEU A 734 37.68 23.65 -4.33
N ARG A 735 37.00 24.75 -4.63
CA ARG A 735 36.96 25.94 -3.72
C ARG A 735 36.14 25.67 -2.45
N ARG A 736 35.21 24.73 -2.48
CA ARG A 736 34.30 24.39 -1.35
C ARG A 736 34.92 23.41 -0.35
N PHE A 737 36.03 22.74 -0.74
CA PHE A 737 36.75 21.91 0.19
C PHE A 737 37.66 22.74 1.07
N THR A 738 37.43 22.69 2.37
CA THR A 738 38.27 23.36 3.39
C THR A 738 39.67 22.75 3.42
N PHE A 739 39.77 21.43 3.35
CA PHE A 739 41.02 20.71 3.35
C PHE A 739 41.12 19.81 2.10
N LYS A 740 42.31 19.89 1.45
CA LYS A 740 42.64 19.05 0.30
C LYS A 740 43.89 18.25 0.69
N ILE A 741 43.77 16.95 0.72
CA ILE A 741 44.81 16.04 1.21
C ILE A 741 45.19 15.10 0.06
N ARG A 742 46.43 15.22 -0.40
CA ARG A 742 46.99 14.38 -1.44
C ARG A 742 47.60 13.13 -0.82
N PHE A 743 47.18 11.99 -1.31
CA PHE A 743 47.70 10.70 -0.93
C PHE A 743 48.74 10.27 -1.96
N MET A 744 49.90 9.78 -1.49
CA MET A 744 50.97 9.35 -2.33
C MET A 744 51.41 7.93 -1.97
N PRO A 745 52.11 7.22 -2.86
CA PRO A 745 52.80 5.96 -2.54
C PRO A 745 53.70 6.09 -1.32
N LEU A 746 53.92 5.00 -0.60
CA LEU A 746 54.72 4.97 0.62
C LEU A 746 56.20 5.42 0.37
N LYS A 747 56.73 6.21 1.30
CA LYS A 747 58.16 6.53 1.35
C LYS A 747 59.00 5.28 1.69
N GLY A 748 60.31 5.30 1.44
CA GLY A 748 61.20 4.17 1.71
C GLY A 748 61.09 3.61 3.12
N GLU A 749 61.22 4.49 4.10
CA GLU A 749 61.09 4.15 5.52
C GLU A 749 59.72 3.59 5.89
N GLN A 750 58.65 4.14 5.32
CA GLN A 750 57.27 3.66 5.56
C GLN A 750 57.03 2.28 4.95
N ARG A 751 57.63 1.99 3.77
CA ARG A 751 57.58 0.67 3.14
C ARG A 751 58.27 -0.38 4.00
N GLU A 752 59.43 -0.05 4.54
CA GLU A 752 60.19 -0.94 5.44
C GLU A 752 59.40 -1.22 6.72
N THR A 753 58.86 -0.16 7.37
CA THR A 753 58.07 -0.29 8.59
C THR A 753 56.85 -1.15 8.36
N MET A 754 56.16 -0.93 7.23
CA MET A 754 54.98 -1.71 6.88
C MET A 754 55.31 -3.17 6.55
N PHE A 755 56.40 -3.40 5.85
CA PHE A 755 56.90 -4.75 5.57
C PHE A 755 57.29 -5.50 6.87
N VAL A 756 57.97 -4.85 7.81
CA VAL A 756 58.28 -5.41 9.13
C VAL A 756 56.96 -5.77 9.88
N ALA A 757 55.98 -4.88 9.88
CA ALA A 757 54.73 -5.13 10.58
C ALA A 757 53.92 -6.31 9.97
N GLU A 758 53.87 -6.39 8.64
CA GLU A 758 52.98 -7.33 7.96
C GLU A 758 53.60 -8.67 7.56
N ALA A 759 54.92 -8.67 7.21
CA ALA A 759 55.61 -9.86 6.74
C ALA A 759 56.58 -10.47 7.80
N LEU A 760 57.01 -9.67 8.78
CA LEU A 760 58.01 -10.08 9.79
C LEU A 760 57.41 -10.08 11.22
N ALA A 761 56.11 -9.98 11.35
CA ALA A 761 55.37 -9.95 12.64
C ALA A 761 55.92 -8.89 13.63
N GLY A 762 56.43 -7.77 13.12
CA GLY A 762 56.98 -6.66 13.92
C GLY A 762 58.46 -6.79 14.30
N ASP A 763 59.15 -7.86 13.89
CA ASP A 763 60.55 -8.09 14.22
C ASP A 763 61.48 -7.44 13.16
N ALA A 764 61.93 -6.21 13.43
CA ALA A 764 62.82 -5.47 12.55
C ALA A 764 64.24 -6.13 12.38
N ALA A 765 64.66 -6.99 13.32
CA ALA A 765 65.95 -7.69 13.21
C ALA A 765 66.01 -8.71 12.06
N ARG A 766 64.87 -9.15 11.58
CA ARG A 766 64.73 -10.07 10.43
C ARG A 766 64.78 -9.37 9.07
N LEU A 767 64.84 -8.05 9.03
CA LEU A 767 64.94 -7.30 7.78
C LEU A 767 66.35 -7.33 7.26
N THR A 768 66.61 -8.19 6.27
CA THR A 768 67.98 -8.30 5.69
C THR A 768 68.25 -7.18 4.69
N ALA A 769 69.58 -6.80 4.55
CA ALA A 769 69.96 -5.74 3.61
C ALA A 769 69.54 -6.02 2.14
N VAL A 770 69.41 -7.30 1.78
CA VAL A 770 68.91 -7.69 0.45
C VAL A 770 67.42 -7.38 0.27
N VAL A 771 66.60 -7.69 1.27
CA VAL A 771 65.18 -7.39 1.26
C VAL A 771 65.01 -5.88 1.27
N GLN A 772 65.74 -5.15 2.07
CA GLN A 772 65.68 -3.70 2.16
C GLN A 772 66.02 -3.03 0.82
N LYS A 773 67.01 -3.47 0.11
CA LYS A 773 67.35 -2.97 -1.22
C LYS A 773 66.29 -3.23 -2.24
N ARG A 774 65.72 -4.44 -2.31
CA ARG A 774 64.61 -4.79 -3.23
C ARG A 774 63.35 -3.98 -2.92
N LEU A 775 63.02 -3.83 -1.65
CA LEU A 775 61.88 -3.03 -1.20
C LEU A 775 62.08 -1.53 -1.55
N GLY A 776 63.33 -1.04 -1.49
CA GLY A 776 63.73 0.31 -1.91
C GLY A 776 63.42 0.61 -3.39
N GLU A 777 63.54 -0.40 -4.25
CA GLU A 777 63.27 -0.29 -5.70
C GLU A 777 61.74 -0.17 -6.03
N LEU A 778 60.88 -0.54 -5.09
CA LEU A 778 59.45 -0.56 -5.31
C LEU A 778 58.78 0.80 -4.98
N SER A 779 59.09 1.85 -5.72
CA SER A 779 58.72 3.24 -5.44
C SER A 779 57.22 3.54 -5.41
N GLN A 780 56.38 2.73 -6.07
CA GLN A 780 54.93 2.94 -6.22
C GLN A 780 54.07 2.06 -5.29
N LEU A 781 54.64 1.45 -4.27
CA LEU A 781 53.89 0.65 -3.32
C LEU A 781 52.97 1.52 -2.44
N CYS A 782 51.76 1.06 -2.26
CA CYS A 782 50.73 1.63 -1.40
C CYS A 782 50.33 0.65 -0.30
N PRO A 783 49.71 1.09 0.82
CA PRO A 783 49.18 0.21 1.86
C PRO A 783 48.25 -0.88 1.33
N GLY A 784 47.46 -0.55 0.29
CA GLY A 784 46.53 -1.49 -0.35
C GLY A 784 47.22 -2.69 -1.00
N ASP A 785 48.46 -2.56 -1.45
CA ASP A 785 49.22 -3.66 -2.07
C ASP A 785 49.58 -4.71 -1.01
N PHE A 786 50.01 -4.27 0.18
CA PHE A 786 50.26 -5.16 1.32
C PHE A 786 49.00 -5.88 1.76
N ALA A 787 47.84 -5.16 1.80
CA ALA A 787 46.56 -5.75 2.10
C ALA A 787 46.09 -6.75 1.03
N ALA A 788 46.43 -6.52 -0.25
CA ALA A 788 46.12 -7.44 -1.34
C ALA A 788 46.90 -8.74 -1.21
N VAL A 789 48.21 -8.66 -1.00
CA VAL A 789 49.05 -9.84 -0.80
C VAL A 789 48.61 -10.67 0.41
N LYS A 790 48.28 -10.02 1.53
CA LYS A 790 47.79 -10.68 2.73
C LYS A 790 46.44 -11.38 2.49
N ARG A 791 45.55 -10.74 1.76
CA ARG A 791 44.24 -11.35 1.37
C ARG A 791 44.43 -12.57 0.45
N GLN A 792 45.40 -12.50 -0.47
CA GLN A 792 45.74 -13.64 -1.34
C GLN A 792 46.23 -14.82 -0.51
N ALA A 793 47.12 -14.56 0.46
CA ALA A 793 47.61 -15.60 1.36
C ALA A 793 46.48 -16.26 2.18
N VAL A 794 45.58 -15.46 2.73
CA VAL A 794 44.42 -15.96 3.49
C VAL A 794 43.46 -16.79 2.61
N ILE A 795 43.19 -16.37 1.37
CA ILE A 795 42.33 -17.10 0.44
C ILE A 795 42.95 -18.44 0.01
N LEU A 796 44.28 -18.46 -0.15
CA LEU A 796 45.01 -19.66 -0.55
C LEU A 796 45.35 -20.56 0.64
N ASP A 797 45.00 -20.15 1.88
CA ASP A 797 45.31 -20.84 3.11
C ASP A 797 46.81 -21.16 3.21
N THR A 798 47.67 -20.19 2.83
CA THR A 798 49.14 -20.33 2.81
C THR A 798 49.78 -19.32 3.71
N GLU A 799 50.72 -19.77 4.53
CA GLU A 799 51.64 -18.88 5.26
C GLU A 799 52.79 -18.48 4.32
N LEU A 800 52.88 -17.18 4.02
CA LEU A 800 53.96 -16.66 3.15
C LEU A 800 55.20 -16.36 3.97
N SER A 801 56.34 -16.88 3.51
CA SER A 801 57.61 -16.42 4.00
C SER A 801 57.91 -14.96 3.58
N ALA A 802 58.79 -14.27 4.29
CA ALA A 802 59.13 -12.88 3.97
C ALA A 802 59.61 -12.68 2.51
N GLN A 803 60.28 -13.68 1.94
CA GLN A 803 60.74 -13.63 0.54
C GLN A 803 59.60 -13.80 -0.45
N GLU A 804 58.66 -14.70 -0.18
CA GLU A 804 57.47 -14.90 -1.00
C GLU A 804 56.55 -13.69 -0.94
N PHE A 805 56.35 -13.11 0.25
CA PHE A 805 55.60 -11.87 0.44
C PHE A 805 56.18 -10.72 -0.40
N LEU A 806 57.53 -10.55 -0.37
CA LEU A 806 58.23 -9.55 -1.18
C LEU A 806 58.04 -9.80 -2.68
N THR A 807 58.13 -11.05 -3.12
CA THR A 807 57.97 -11.42 -4.53
C THR A 807 56.55 -11.11 -5.03
N GLN A 808 55.50 -11.33 -4.19
CA GLN A 808 54.16 -10.94 -4.51
C GLN A 808 53.97 -9.41 -4.57
N LEU A 809 54.61 -8.65 -3.64
CA LEU A 809 54.62 -7.18 -3.70
C LEU A 809 55.29 -6.66 -4.99
N GLU A 810 56.37 -7.30 -5.45
CA GLU A 810 57.00 -6.97 -6.73
C GLU A 810 56.03 -7.24 -7.92
N ALA A 811 55.25 -8.32 -7.85
CA ALA A 811 54.22 -8.62 -8.86
C ALA A 811 53.15 -7.54 -8.88
N GLU A 812 52.62 -7.15 -7.72
CA GLU A 812 51.61 -6.07 -7.60
C GLU A 812 52.22 -4.72 -8.10
N HIS A 813 53.43 -4.41 -7.78
CA HIS A 813 54.11 -3.20 -8.23
C HIS A 813 54.27 -3.13 -9.75
N ARG A 814 54.60 -4.26 -10.43
CA ARG A 814 54.77 -4.35 -11.90
C ARG A 814 53.49 -4.13 -12.69
N ILE A 815 52.32 -4.36 -12.08
CA ILE A 815 51.03 -4.20 -12.72
C ILE A 815 50.66 -2.71 -12.86
N LYS A 816 51.25 -1.83 -12.03
CA LYS A 816 50.88 -0.40 -11.98
C LYS A 816 51.23 0.34 -13.26
N PRO A 817 50.29 1.21 -13.79
CA PRO A 817 50.52 1.97 -15.03
C PRO A 817 51.78 2.84 -14.96
N GLU A 818 52.03 3.50 -13.84
CA GLU A 818 53.15 4.42 -13.63
C GLU A 818 54.53 3.71 -13.73
N VAL A 819 54.56 2.42 -13.42
CA VAL A 819 55.77 1.58 -13.55
C VAL A 819 55.95 1.09 -14.99
N ARG A 820 54.85 0.87 -15.71
CA ARG A 820 54.88 0.43 -17.11
C ARG A 820 55.30 1.56 -18.06
N GLU A 821 54.83 2.77 -17.86
CA GLU A 821 55.17 3.96 -18.66
C GLU A 821 56.63 4.37 -18.51
N GLY A 822 57.24 4.16 -17.33
CA GLY A 822 58.67 4.41 -17.09
C GLY A 822 59.64 3.47 -17.85
N ARG A 823 59.11 2.41 -18.48
CA ARG A 823 59.84 1.53 -19.40
C ARG A 823 59.51 1.86 -20.86
N ALA A 824 59.59 3.13 -21.25
CA ALA A 824 59.66 3.47 -22.68
C ALA A 824 60.88 2.83 -23.28
N ILE A 825 60.68 1.83 -24.13
CA ILE A 825 61.70 1.19 -24.91
C ILE A 825 62.25 2.28 -25.86
N GLY A 826 63.39 2.82 -25.52
CA GLY A 826 64.14 3.70 -26.41
C GLY A 826 64.62 2.91 -27.63
N PHE A 827 63.90 3.01 -28.71
CA PHE A 827 64.49 2.89 -30.02
C PHE A 827 65.05 4.29 -30.34
N MET A 828 66.36 4.43 -30.21
CA MET A 828 67.07 5.51 -30.86
C MET A 828 67.07 5.27 -32.39
N PRO A 829 67.01 6.33 -33.20
CA PRO A 829 67.05 6.24 -34.65
C PRO A 829 68.38 5.77 -35.17
#